data_deca874e9f0048c2f45945f7944f5db4
#
_entry.id   deca874e9f0048c2f45945f7944f5db4
#
_cell.length_a   1.000
_cell.length_b   1.000
_cell.length_c   1.000
_cell.angle_alpha   90.00
_cell.angle_beta   90.00
_cell.angle_gamma   90.00
#
_symmetry.space_group_name_H-M   'P 1'
#
loop_
_entity.id
_entity.type
_entity.pdbx_description
1 polymer ?
#
loop_
_entity_poly.entity_id
_entity_poly.type
_entity_poly.pdbx_seq_one_letter_code
_entity_poly.pdbx_strand_id
1 'polypeptide(L)'
;MWTTSPSLEAWLAISSTEQAELVVPTVRERLMQFCATLHGACGVACHRADELPFHDEVDAARLVGRCANELQSVISGTRVCHVHVERGSEPCLYKVVIGFEFESLARECLETAERFIAAVASGAPFDVAAAVEQLNAHWRDCRPTALQRELALAARANGVPMLRLPTDQFQQLGWGSRQRRFMSNRSDRTSAIAETIAGQAETTCSLLKSAGIAFAESGDPHFSLLVIGGQAVVGVRHDDEQLRDVTGSLTSEWTSQAVDAVRAVGLDIGMVRIASRELNEPMRVLEVAVQPDLDALCGISPTVAQRIGSAIIETMFPGHQNGRIPIACVTGTNGKTTTTRMIAHTVALTGKRVGMTCTDGIYVNGRRIDHDDCSGPRSARNVLMNPTIDAAILETARGGMLREGLAFDRCDVAVVMNIGEGDHLGLNDIHTPQQLARVKRIIVTAVSKSGTAVLKADDPLVAEMASHCPGNTIFFCLDADHPVMVEHRAAGGRVVFVRDNFMVLAEGSLEIPLLSVDRIPLTHGGRILFQVENALATTAANWALGTPAEIIRNGLESFAASIDTSPGRFNLLEMGGATVVVDYGHNTSSLAAMLDALALFPHRNRVAVYSAAGDRRDSDMIRQGEMLGNAFDRVLIYEDQYVRGREPGDIMRLFQQGLTHGRRVRDAQSIQGWENAAEQALKSLRPGDLLLLQADTIDEAVALVNRHLASDVDIHEVTMKASLDPAPAVPAVVPAQPGQS
;
A
#
# COMPACT_ATOMS: atom_id res chain seq x y z
N MET A 1 -0.56 -6.20 -17.85
CA MET A 1 0.03 -4.87 -17.59
C MET A 1 -0.78 -4.24 -16.48
N TRP A 2 -0.16 -4.00 -15.33
CA TRP A 2 -0.85 -3.42 -14.18
C TRP A 2 -1.09 -1.93 -14.44
N THR A 3 -2.27 -1.47 -14.09
CA THR A 3 -2.68 -0.07 -14.30
C THR A 3 -2.40 0.76 -13.05
N THR A 4 -2.16 2.06 -13.24
CA THR A 4 -2.11 3.05 -12.15
C THR A 4 -3.48 3.55 -11.72
N SER A 5 -4.53 3.15 -12.46
CA SER A 5 -5.92 3.45 -12.15
C SER A 5 -6.55 2.34 -11.30
N PRO A 6 -7.58 2.62 -10.48
CA PRO A 6 -8.33 1.61 -9.77
C PRO A 6 -8.86 0.54 -10.73
N SER A 7 -8.68 -0.73 -10.38
CA SER A 7 -9.06 -1.85 -11.25
C SER A 7 -9.62 -3.00 -10.44
N LEU A 8 -10.64 -3.66 -10.99
CA LEU A 8 -11.28 -4.85 -10.48
C LEU A 8 -10.76 -6.06 -11.23
N GLU A 9 -10.37 -7.10 -10.50
CA GLU A 9 -9.95 -8.39 -11.03
C GLU A 9 -11.04 -9.43 -10.81
N ALA A 10 -11.36 -10.20 -11.85
CA ALA A 10 -12.27 -11.33 -11.78
C ALA A 10 -11.73 -12.53 -12.56
N TRP A 11 -12.09 -13.73 -12.15
CA TRP A 11 -11.79 -14.96 -12.84
C TRP A 11 -13.05 -15.48 -13.53
N LEU A 12 -12.96 -15.70 -14.83
CA LEU A 12 -14.05 -16.20 -15.65
C LEU A 12 -13.70 -17.62 -16.15
N ALA A 13 -14.61 -18.57 -15.92
CA ALA A 13 -14.53 -19.90 -16.52
C ALA A 13 -15.35 -19.88 -17.82
N ILE A 14 -14.69 -20.00 -18.96
CA ILE A 14 -15.34 -19.97 -20.28
C ILE A 14 -15.01 -21.27 -20.99
N SER A 15 -16.03 -22.10 -21.23
CA SER A 15 -15.84 -23.38 -21.90
C SER A 15 -15.43 -23.20 -23.36
N SER A 16 -14.75 -24.18 -23.92
CA SER A 16 -14.39 -24.20 -25.36
C SER A 16 -15.64 -24.17 -26.26
N THR A 17 -16.76 -24.69 -25.79
CA THR A 17 -18.04 -24.67 -26.51
C THR A 17 -18.62 -23.26 -26.54
N GLU A 18 -18.68 -22.56 -25.40
CA GLU A 18 -19.13 -21.17 -25.34
C GLU A 18 -18.26 -20.24 -26.20
N GLN A 19 -16.96 -20.48 -26.25
CA GLN A 19 -16.04 -19.73 -27.08
C GLN A 19 -16.25 -19.95 -28.57
N ALA A 20 -16.52 -21.19 -28.98
CA ALA A 20 -16.83 -21.52 -30.36
C ALA A 20 -18.19 -20.95 -30.82
N GLU A 21 -19.18 -20.91 -29.92
CA GLU A 21 -20.51 -20.35 -30.18
C GLU A 21 -20.48 -18.82 -30.40
N LEU A 22 -19.58 -18.11 -29.73
CA LEU A 22 -19.40 -16.65 -29.87
C LEU A 22 -18.86 -16.21 -31.24
N VAL A 23 -18.27 -17.10 -32.00
CA VAL A 23 -17.74 -16.81 -33.37
C VAL A 23 -18.85 -16.81 -34.45
N VAL A 24 -20.07 -17.26 -34.11
CA VAL A 24 -21.18 -17.36 -35.06
C VAL A 24 -21.72 -15.96 -35.44
N PRO A 25 -22.02 -15.69 -36.74
CA PRO A 25 -22.49 -14.38 -37.21
C PRO A 25 -23.71 -13.82 -36.46
N THR A 26 -24.63 -14.69 -36.03
CA THR A 26 -25.83 -14.31 -35.27
C THR A 26 -25.51 -13.74 -33.88
N VAL A 27 -24.41 -14.14 -33.28
CA VAL A 27 -23.92 -13.61 -32.01
C VAL A 27 -23.40 -12.19 -32.21
N ARG A 28 -22.70 -11.95 -33.31
CA ARG A 28 -22.22 -10.60 -33.67
C ARG A 28 -23.39 -9.64 -33.87
N GLU A 29 -24.47 -10.05 -34.52
CA GLU A 29 -25.67 -9.24 -34.67
C GLU A 29 -26.32 -8.90 -33.33
N ARG A 30 -26.41 -9.85 -32.40
CA ARG A 30 -26.95 -9.63 -31.05
C ARG A 30 -26.08 -8.67 -30.22
N LEU A 31 -24.75 -8.79 -30.32
CA LEU A 31 -23.81 -7.85 -29.68
C LEU A 31 -23.96 -6.45 -30.25
N MET A 32 -24.12 -6.32 -31.59
CA MET A 32 -24.36 -5.05 -32.25
C MET A 32 -25.68 -4.42 -31.81
N GLN A 33 -26.75 -5.23 -31.70
CA GLN A 33 -28.04 -4.78 -31.19
C GLN A 33 -27.99 -4.34 -29.74
N PHE A 34 -27.22 -5.02 -28.91
CA PHE A 34 -26.96 -4.64 -27.52
C PHE A 34 -26.28 -3.28 -27.45
N CYS A 35 -25.17 -3.08 -28.18
CA CYS A 35 -24.49 -1.80 -28.25
C CYS A 35 -25.42 -0.68 -28.74
N ALA A 36 -26.23 -0.93 -29.76
CA ALA A 36 -27.19 0.04 -30.25
C ALA A 36 -28.27 0.40 -29.23
N THR A 37 -28.74 -0.57 -28.48
CA THR A 37 -29.73 -0.35 -27.40
C THR A 37 -29.13 0.45 -26.25
N LEU A 38 -27.90 0.15 -25.85
CA LEU A 38 -27.16 0.93 -24.84
C LEU A 38 -26.90 2.37 -25.30
N HIS A 39 -26.45 2.58 -26.54
CA HIS A 39 -26.18 3.90 -27.07
C HIS A 39 -27.45 4.74 -27.28
N GLY A 40 -28.57 4.11 -27.61
CA GLY A 40 -29.87 4.77 -27.70
C GLY A 40 -30.34 5.31 -26.33
N ALA A 41 -29.90 4.68 -25.25
CA ALA A 41 -30.25 5.07 -23.90
C ALA A 41 -29.41 6.23 -23.34
N CYS A 42 -28.18 6.48 -23.84
CA CYS A 42 -27.26 7.44 -23.21
C CYS A 42 -26.75 8.58 -24.11
N GLY A 43 -26.93 8.54 -25.43
CA GLY A 43 -26.52 9.61 -26.34
C GLY A 43 -25.01 9.85 -26.48
N VAL A 44 -24.17 8.98 -25.94
CA VAL A 44 -22.69 9.09 -26.00
C VAL A 44 -22.14 8.14 -27.05
N ALA A 45 -21.41 8.65 -28.05
CA ALA A 45 -20.74 7.83 -29.06
C ALA A 45 -19.50 7.14 -28.47
N CYS A 46 -19.65 5.89 -28.06
CA CYS A 46 -18.56 5.02 -27.67
C CYS A 46 -18.19 4.09 -28.82
N HIS A 47 -16.95 3.73 -28.96
CA HIS A 47 -16.26 2.92 -29.97
C HIS A 47 -17.07 2.30 -31.13
N ARG A 48 -16.51 2.36 -32.34
CA ARG A 48 -17.07 1.70 -33.53
C ARG A 48 -17.12 0.19 -33.30
N ALA A 49 -18.26 -0.41 -33.58
CA ALA A 49 -18.48 -1.85 -33.53
C ALA A 49 -17.52 -2.66 -34.45
N ASP A 50 -16.82 -1.97 -35.35
CA ASP A 50 -15.86 -2.53 -36.29
C ASP A 50 -14.52 -2.92 -35.64
N GLU A 51 -14.25 -2.51 -34.39
CA GLU A 51 -13.00 -2.73 -33.68
C GLU A 51 -13.01 -3.96 -32.75
N LEU A 52 -14.04 -4.82 -32.82
CA LEU A 52 -14.09 -6.07 -32.05
C LEU A 52 -13.27 -7.16 -32.79
N PRO A 53 -12.06 -7.51 -32.34
CA PRO A 53 -11.29 -8.60 -32.93
C PRO A 53 -11.85 -9.95 -32.46
N PHE A 54 -12.25 -10.80 -33.40
CA PHE A 54 -12.82 -12.13 -33.15
C PHE A 54 -11.87 -13.26 -33.55
N HIS A 55 -10.56 -13.14 -33.33
CA HIS A 55 -9.63 -14.08 -33.92
C HIS A 55 -8.69 -14.83 -32.94
N ASP A 56 -8.79 -14.55 -31.61
CA ASP A 56 -7.96 -15.22 -30.60
C ASP A 56 -8.80 -15.93 -29.53
N GLU A 57 -8.27 -17.01 -28.94
CA GLU A 57 -8.86 -17.78 -27.83
C GLU A 57 -9.24 -16.96 -26.57
N VAL A 58 -8.85 -15.68 -26.51
CA VAL A 58 -9.10 -14.75 -25.38
C VAL A 58 -10.31 -13.86 -25.60
N ASP A 59 -11.03 -14.01 -26.72
CA ASP A 59 -12.03 -13.02 -27.18
C ASP A 59 -13.27 -12.96 -26.26
N ALA A 60 -13.77 -14.09 -25.77
CA ALA A 60 -14.96 -14.13 -24.92
C ALA A 60 -14.73 -13.38 -23.60
N ALA A 61 -13.62 -13.61 -22.91
CA ALA A 61 -13.28 -12.93 -21.66
C ALA A 61 -13.06 -11.42 -21.89
N ARG A 62 -12.48 -11.07 -23.01
CA ARG A 62 -12.30 -9.66 -23.42
C ARG A 62 -13.64 -8.99 -23.71
N LEU A 63 -14.59 -9.70 -24.32
CA LEU A 63 -15.94 -9.21 -24.55
C LEU A 63 -16.66 -8.91 -23.24
N VAL A 64 -16.59 -9.81 -22.26
CA VAL A 64 -17.16 -9.58 -20.92
C VAL A 64 -16.58 -8.30 -20.32
N GLY A 65 -15.26 -8.15 -20.30
CA GLY A 65 -14.61 -6.96 -19.76
C GLY A 65 -14.98 -5.67 -20.49
N ARG A 66 -15.10 -5.70 -21.82
CA ARG A 66 -15.53 -4.54 -22.63
C ARG A 66 -17.00 -4.21 -22.38
N CYS A 67 -17.90 -5.20 -22.37
CA CYS A 67 -19.29 -4.97 -22.04
C CYS A 67 -19.45 -4.36 -20.63
N ALA A 68 -18.69 -4.85 -19.66
CA ALA A 68 -18.70 -4.29 -18.31
C ALA A 68 -18.28 -2.82 -18.29
N ASN A 69 -17.24 -2.44 -19.04
CA ASN A 69 -16.79 -1.05 -19.15
C ASN A 69 -17.80 -0.15 -19.86
N GLU A 70 -18.44 -0.65 -20.92
CA GLU A 70 -19.52 0.08 -21.60
C GLU A 70 -20.70 0.32 -20.67
N LEU A 71 -21.14 -0.72 -19.94
CA LEU A 71 -22.20 -0.57 -18.93
C LEU A 71 -21.84 0.46 -17.88
N GLN A 72 -20.62 0.41 -17.32
CA GLN A 72 -20.15 1.43 -16.38
C GLN A 72 -20.22 2.82 -16.98
N SER A 73 -19.72 2.99 -18.22
CA SER A 73 -19.65 4.30 -18.89
C SER A 73 -21.04 4.87 -19.17
N VAL A 74 -21.98 4.03 -19.59
CA VAL A 74 -23.37 4.42 -19.87
C VAL A 74 -24.09 4.81 -18.56
N ILE A 75 -23.95 4.01 -17.51
CA ILE A 75 -24.67 4.20 -16.25
C ILE A 75 -24.11 5.38 -15.45
N SER A 76 -22.77 5.49 -15.34
CA SER A 76 -22.13 6.57 -14.55
C SER A 76 -21.97 7.89 -15.29
N GLY A 77 -22.02 7.86 -16.62
CA GLY A 77 -21.66 9.00 -17.47
C GLY A 77 -20.15 9.28 -17.54
N THR A 78 -19.32 8.40 -16.95
CA THR A 78 -17.85 8.53 -16.93
C THR A 78 -17.22 7.45 -17.79
N ARG A 79 -16.31 7.85 -18.68
CA ARG A 79 -15.65 6.92 -19.60
C ARG A 79 -14.67 6.01 -18.88
N VAL A 80 -14.92 4.70 -18.90
CA VAL A 80 -14.02 3.64 -18.39
C VAL A 80 -13.54 2.79 -19.57
N CYS A 81 -12.22 2.73 -19.80
CA CYS A 81 -11.66 2.12 -21.02
C CYS A 81 -10.67 0.97 -20.76
N HIS A 82 -10.25 0.74 -19.51
CA HIS A 82 -9.20 -0.24 -19.26
C HIS A 82 -9.76 -1.65 -19.15
N VAL A 83 -9.32 -2.53 -20.06
CA VAL A 83 -9.57 -3.98 -20.01
C VAL A 83 -8.28 -4.71 -20.30
N HIS A 84 -7.91 -5.62 -19.42
CA HIS A 84 -6.79 -6.54 -19.62
C HIS A 84 -7.27 -7.96 -19.35
N VAL A 85 -6.85 -8.91 -20.19
CA VAL A 85 -7.23 -10.31 -20.08
C VAL A 85 -5.98 -11.17 -20.18
N GLU A 86 -5.85 -12.11 -19.25
CA GLU A 86 -4.79 -13.12 -19.21
C GLU A 86 -5.44 -14.51 -19.13
N ARG A 87 -4.81 -15.51 -19.76
CA ARG A 87 -5.22 -16.90 -19.62
C ARG A 87 -4.67 -17.44 -18.29
N GLY A 88 -5.51 -18.08 -17.49
CA GLY A 88 -5.11 -18.75 -16.26
C GLY A 88 -4.28 -20.01 -16.51
N SER A 89 -3.80 -20.61 -15.44
CA SER A 89 -3.05 -21.88 -15.47
C SER A 89 -3.92 -23.08 -15.81
N GLU A 90 -5.24 -22.99 -15.56
CA GLU A 90 -6.20 -24.03 -15.88
C GLU A 90 -6.83 -23.81 -17.27
N PRO A 91 -7.15 -24.90 -18.00
CA PRO A 91 -7.90 -24.78 -19.24
C PRO A 91 -9.23 -24.05 -19.05
N CYS A 92 -9.57 -23.14 -19.95
CA CYS A 92 -10.83 -22.39 -19.93
C CYS A 92 -10.97 -21.36 -18.79
N LEU A 93 -9.94 -21.10 -18.01
CA LEU A 93 -9.94 -20.08 -16.95
C LEU A 93 -9.24 -18.83 -17.45
N TYR A 94 -9.91 -17.68 -17.35
CA TYR A 94 -9.42 -16.39 -17.77
C TYR A 94 -9.48 -15.37 -16.63
N LYS A 95 -8.44 -14.61 -16.47
CA LYS A 95 -8.37 -13.47 -15.58
C LYS A 95 -8.72 -12.21 -16.33
N VAL A 96 -9.78 -11.54 -15.91
CA VAL A 96 -10.22 -10.27 -16.50
C VAL A 96 -9.97 -9.15 -15.51
N VAL A 97 -9.29 -8.10 -15.95
CA VAL A 97 -9.05 -6.88 -15.18
C VAL A 97 -9.73 -5.71 -15.89
N ILE A 98 -10.67 -5.08 -15.21
CA ILE A 98 -11.38 -3.89 -15.72
C ILE A 98 -11.05 -2.67 -14.87
N GLY A 99 -10.91 -1.51 -15.50
CA GLY A 99 -10.84 -0.24 -14.78
C GLY A 99 -12.18 0.10 -14.14
N PHE A 100 -12.17 0.93 -13.09
CA PHE A 100 -13.40 1.48 -12.54
C PHE A 100 -13.17 2.88 -11.95
N GLU A 101 -14.27 3.62 -11.85
CA GLU A 101 -14.36 4.82 -11.03
C GLU A 101 -15.10 4.50 -9.71
N PHE A 102 -16.09 3.61 -9.79
CA PHE A 102 -16.92 3.17 -8.67
C PHE A 102 -16.95 1.65 -8.61
N GLU A 103 -16.28 1.08 -7.61
CA GLU A 103 -16.09 -0.38 -7.49
C GLU A 103 -17.42 -1.14 -7.41
N SER A 104 -18.39 -0.64 -6.64
CA SER A 104 -19.69 -1.30 -6.49
C SER A 104 -20.42 -1.40 -7.83
N LEU A 105 -20.44 -0.32 -8.61
CA LEU A 105 -21.04 -0.34 -9.95
C LEU A 105 -20.26 -1.26 -10.91
N ALA A 106 -18.93 -1.27 -10.83
CA ALA A 106 -18.11 -2.11 -11.68
C ALA A 106 -18.36 -3.60 -11.47
N ARG A 107 -18.58 -4.04 -10.22
CA ARG A 107 -18.90 -5.42 -9.88
C ARG A 107 -20.25 -5.83 -10.50
N GLU A 108 -21.29 -5.05 -10.28
CA GLU A 108 -22.62 -5.30 -10.87
C GLU A 108 -22.59 -5.29 -12.41
N CYS A 109 -21.82 -4.38 -13.01
CA CYS A 109 -21.63 -4.32 -14.46
C CYS A 109 -20.89 -5.55 -14.99
N LEU A 110 -19.90 -6.07 -14.25
CA LEU A 110 -19.15 -7.26 -14.66
C LEU A 110 -20.05 -8.52 -14.59
N GLU A 111 -20.78 -8.71 -13.51
CA GLU A 111 -21.74 -9.81 -13.35
C GLU A 111 -22.86 -9.75 -14.41
N THR A 112 -23.33 -8.55 -14.72
CA THR A 112 -24.33 -8.34 -15.78
C THR A 112 -23.76 -8.65 -17.16
N ALA A 113 -22.54 -8.26 -17.44
CA ALA A 113 -21.84 -8.54 -18.70
C ALA A 113 -21.60 -10.04 -18.87
N GLU A 114 -21.21 -10.75 -17.81
CA GLU A 114 -21.04 -12.20 -17.81
C GLU A 114 -22.36 -12.91 -18.17
N ARG A 115 -23.45 -12.59 -17.47
CA ARG A 115 -24.80 -13.14 -17.75
C ARG A 115 -25.24 -12.84 -19.17
N PHE A 116 -24.96 -11.64 -19.68
CA PHE A 116 -25.29 -11.25 -21.05
C PHE A 116 -24.52 -12.07 -22.09
N ILE A 117 -23.20 -12.20 -21.94
CA ILE A 117 -22.36 -12.95 -22.88
C ILE A 117 -22.73 -14.45 -22.86
N ALA A 118 -22.98 -15.02 -21.68
CA ALA A 118 -23.46 -16.40 -21.55
C ALA A 118 -24.82 -16.61 -22.25
N ALA A 119 -25.77 -15.68 -22.12
CA ALA A 119 -27.05 -15.74 -22.82
C ALA A 119 -26.89 -15.62 -24.32
N VAL A 120 -25.99 -14.75 -24.79
CA VAL A 120 -25.70 -14.60 -26.22
C VAL A 120 -25.07 -15.87 -26.78
N ALA A 121 -24.13 -16.49 -26.08
CA ALA A 121 -23.50 -17.75 -26.49
C ALA A 121 -24.50 -18.90 -26.55
N SER A 122 -25.31 -19.08 -25.53
CA SER A 122 -26.33 -20.18 -25.50
C SER A 122 -27.60 -19.93 -26.33
N GLY A 123 -27.75 -18.75 -26.94
CA GLY A 123 -28.96 -18.37 -27.65
C GLY A 123 -30.16 -18.07 -26.77
N ALA A 124 -29.94 -17.95 -25.44
CA ALA A 124 -30.99 -17.63 -24.49
C ALA A 124 -31.45 -16.16 -24.61
N PRO A 125 -32.74 -15.88 -24.25
CA PRO A 125 -33.21 -14.51 -24.22
C PRO A 125 -32.54 -13.72 -23.08
N PHE A 126 -32.18 -12.46 -23.32
CA PHE A 126 -31.66 -11.54 -22.32
C PHE A 126 -32.36 -10.18 -22.45
N ASP A 127 -32.98 -9.74 -21.37
CA ASP A 127 -33.64 -8.43 -21.32
C ASP A 127 -32.65 -7.34 -20.94
N VAL A 128 -32.11 -6.68 -21.95
CA VAL A 128 -31.15 -5.58 -21.81
C VAL A 128 -31.77 -4.39 -21.07
N ALA A 129 -33.04 -4.08 -21.34
CA ALA A 129 -33.68 -2.92 -20.73
C ALA A 129 -33.85 -3.12 -19.22
N ALA A 130 -34.31 -4.30 -18.80
CA ALA A 130 -34.43 -4.64 -17.39
C ALA A 130 -33.07 -4.67 -16.67
N ALA A 131 -32.02 -5.17 -17.34
CA ALA A 131 -30.65 -5.17 -16.77
C ALA A 131 -30.11 -3.75 -16.57
N VAL A 132 -30.30 -2.86 -17.56
CA VAL A 132 -29.91 -1.46 -17.47
C VAL A 132 -30.71 -0.74 -16.37
N GLU A 133 -31.99 -1.04 -16.22
CA GLU A 133 -32.80 -0.44 -15.14
C GLU A 133 -32.33 -0.88 -13.76
N GLN A 134 -31.96 -2.17 -13.60
CA GLN A 134 -31.37 -2.68 -12.35
C GLN A 134 -30.04 -1.98 -12.03
N LEU A 135 -29.15 -1.82 -13.02
CA LEU A 135 -27.89 -1.09 -12.85
C LEU A 135 -28.12 0.39 -12.53
N ASN A 136 -29.12 1.03 -13.16
CA ASN A 136 -29.48 2.41 -12.82
C ASN A 136 -30.07 2.55 -11.42
N ALA A 137 -30.84 1.56 -10.94
CA ALA A 137 -31.31 1.54 -9.56
C ALA A 137 -30.13 1.43 -8.59
N HIS A 138 -29.24 0.44 -8.81
CA HIS A 138 -28.03 0.28 -8.00
C HIS A 138 -27.16 1.55 -8.02
N TRP A 139 -27.00 2.18 -9.20
CA TRP A 139 -26.24 3.44 -9.33
C TRP A 139 -26.85 4.58 -8.54
N ARG A 140 -28.18 4.73 -8.54
CA ARG A 140 -28.87 5.75 -7.74
C ARG A 140 -28.55 5.61 -6.25
N ASP A 141 -28.41 4.35 -5.78
CA ASP A 141 -28.13 4.07 -4.37
C ASP A 141 -26.65 4.27 -3.99
N CYS A 142 -25.73 3.97 -4.92
CA CYS A 142 -24.28 4.00 -4.62
C CYS A 142 -23.54 5.21 -5.23
N ARG A 143 -24.18 6.00 -6.08
CA ARG A 143 -23.53 7.15 -6.71
C ARG A 143 -23.12 8.22 -5.70
N PRO A 144 -21.96 8.81 -5.87
CA PRO A 144 -21.57 9.95 -5.05
C PRO A 144 -22.53 11.12 -5.30
N THR A 145 -22.84 11.84 -4.22
CA THR A 145 -23.59 13.08 -4.32
C THR A 145 -22.83 14.15 -5.10
N ALA A 146 -23.49 15.24 -5.50
CA ALA A 146 -22.85 16.34 -6.19
C ALA A 146 -21.71 16.94 -5.34
N LEU A 147 -21.94 17.11 -4.05
CA LEU A 147 -20.95 17.58 -3.09
C LEU A 147 -19.75 16.63 -2.99
N GLN A 148 -19.99 15.32 -2.87
CA GLN A 148 -18.91 14.32 -2.75
C GLN A 148 -18.00 14.33 -3.98
N ARG A 149 -18.56 14.47 -5.19
CA ARG A 149 -17.78 14.60 -6.43
C ARG A 149 -16.90 15.87 -6.41
N GLU A 150 -17.48 17.00 -6.06
CA GLU A 150 -16.73 18.26 -6.04
C GLU A 150 -15.67 18.29 -4.94
N LEU A 151 -15.93 17.69 -3.77
CA LEU A 151 -14.91 17.52 -2.74
C LEU A 151 -13.76 16.66 -3.23
N ALA A 152 -14.04 15.56 -3.95
CA ALA A 152 -12.99 14.71 -4.51
C ALA A 152 -12.16 15.44 -5.58
N LEU A 153 -12.81 16.22 -6.45
CA LEU A 153 -12.14 17.06 -7.45
C LEU A 153 -11.27 18.13 -6.81
N ALA A 154 -11.81 18.85 -5.84
CA ALA A 154 -11.11 19.91 -5.12
C ALA A 154 -9.93 19.35 -4.30
N ALA A 155 -10.11 18.22 -3.61
CA ALA A 155 -9.07 17.51 -2.88
C ALA A 155 -7.93 17.09 -3.83
N ARG A 156 -8.26 16.48 -4.97
CA ARG A 156 -7.29 16.09 -6.00
C ARG A 156 -6.51 17.26 -6.57
N ALA A 157 -7.18 18.38 -6.86
CA ALA A 157 -6.55 19.59 -7.37
C ALA A 157 -5.54 20.19 -6.36
N ASN A 158 -5.80 20.06 -5.06
CA ASN A 158 -4.92 20.50 -3.98
C ASN A 158 -3.95 19.42 -3.48
N GLY A 159 -3.91 18.24 -4.14
CA GLY A 159 -3.03 17.14 -3.76
C GLY A 159 -3.37 16.51 -2.40
N VAL A 160 -4.57 16.73 -1.88
CA VAL A 160 -5.08 16.15 -0.64
C VAL A 160 -5.60 14.73 -0.94
N PRO A 161 -5.09 13.69 -0.28
CA PRO A 161 -5.62 12.35 -0.44
C PRO A 161 -7.01 12.25 0.23
N MET A 162 -7.89 11.50 -0.39
CA MET A 162 -9.25 11.29 0.12
C MET A 162 -9.55 9.80 0.21
N LEU A 163 -10.08 9.38 1.34
CA LEU A 163 -10.58 8.03 1.59
C LEU A 163 -12.08 8.12 1.92
N ARG A 164 -12.89 7.41 1.13
CA ARG A 164 -14.31 7.21 1.41
C ARG A 164 -14.45 5.92 2.20
N LEU A 165 -15.10 6.00 3.36
CA LEU A 165 -15.44 4.82 4.14
C LEU A 165 -16.79 4.23 3.68
N PRO A 166 -17.06 2.95 3.97
CA PRO A 166 -18.30 2.27 3.54
C PRO A 166 -19.59 2.94 4.03
N THR A 167 -19.53 3.70 5.11
CA THR A 167 -20.64 4.55 5.55
C THR A 167 -20.64 5.81 4.70
N ASP A 168 -21.58 5.95 3.80
CA ASP A 168 -21.65 6.95 2.71
C ASP A 168 -21.49 8.43 3.11
N GLN A 169 -21.58 8.73 4.38
CA GLN A 169 -21.52 10.11 4.88
C GLN A 169 -20.15 10.52 5.43
N PHE A 170 -19.22 9.58 5.65
CA PHE A 170 -17.93 9.89 6.24
C PHE A 170 -16.82 9.92 5.19
N GLN A 171 -16.10 11.04 5.13
CA GLN A 171 -14.95 11.23 4.26
C GLN A 171 -13.74 11.63 5.10
N GLN A 172 -12.66 10.87 4.96
CA GLN A 172 -11.37 11.26 5.48
C GLN A 172 -10.56 11.94 4.38
N LEU A 173 -10.09 13.14 4.67
CA LEU A 173 -9.21 13.95 3.84
C LEU A 173 -7.84 14.04 4.51
N GLY A 174 -6.77 13.66 3.81
CA GLY A 174 -5.43 13.57 4.41
C GLY A 174 -5.16 12.25 5.14
N TRP A 175 -3.92 12.11 5.64
CA TRP A 175 -3.41 10.94 6.32
C TRP A 175 -2.88 11.25 7.74
N GLY A 176 -2.98 10.26 8.62
CA GLY A 176 -2.37 10.33 9.95
C GLY A 176 -2.82 11.55 10.76
N SER A 177 -1.91 12.19 11.46
CA SER A 177 -2.17 13.37 12.29
C SER A 177 -2.56 14.64 11.50
N ARG A 178 -2.36 14.61 10.19
CA ARG A 178 -2.73 15.73 9.29
C ARG A 178 -4.09 15.53 8.62
N GLN A 179 -4.78 14.44 8.89
CA GLN A 179 -6.10 14.18 8.34
C GLN A 179 -7.14 15.18 8.87
N ARG A 180 -8.16 15.38 8.07
CA ARG A 180 -9.41 16.08 8.41
C ARG A 180 -10.58 15.17 8.08
N ARG A 181 -11.70 15.42 8.76
CA ARG A 181 -12.92 14.62 8.59
C ARG A 181 -14.08 15.50 8.17
N PHE A 182 -14.84 15.01 7.21
CA PHE A 182 -16.05 15.66 6.76
C PHE A 182 -17.19 14.65 6.76
N MET A 183 -18.32 15.02 7.37
CA MET A 183 -19.48 14.15 7.49
C MET A 183 -20.76 14.97 7.62
N SER A 184 -21.81 14.61 6.88
CA SER A 184 -23.14 15.23 7.01
C SER A 184 -23.11 16.77 6.94
N ASN A 185 -22.38 17.32 5.95
CA ASN A 185 -22.19 18.75 5.71
C ASN A 185 -21.46 19.50 6.84
N ARG A 186 -20.67 18.80 7.65
CA ARG A 186 -19.87 19.34 8.75
C ARG A 186 -18.40 18.95 8.58
N SER A 187 -17.52 19.82 9.02
CA SER A 187 -16.11 19.49 9.21
C SER A 187 -15.83 19.04 10.66
N ASP A 188 -14.67 18.45 10.90
CA ASP A 188 -14.18 18.14 12.25
C ASP A 188 -13.80 19.39 13.07
N ARG A 189 -13.99 20.59 12.51
CA ARG A 189 -13.81 21.88 13.19
C ARG A 189 -15.14 22.50 13.63
N THR A 190 -16.28 21.96 13.16
CA THR A 190 -17.59 22.48 13.55
C THR A 190 -17.80 22.30 15.05
N SER A 191 -17.99 23.39 15.74
CA SER A 191 -18.15 23.41 17.20
C SER A 191 -19.55 22.95 17.62
N ALA A 192 -19.66 21.95 18.48
CA ALA A 192 -20.93 21.54 19.08
C ALA A 192 -21.60 22.66 19.88
N ILE A 193 -20.82 23.58 20.46
CA ILE A 193 -21.33 24.76 21.14
C ILE A 193 -21.97 25.70 20.12
N ALA A 194 -21.32 25.97 19.00
CA ALA A 194 -21.86 26.79 17.94
C ALA A 194 -23.15 26.21 17.34
N GLU A 195 -23.21 24.88 17.18
CA GLU A 195 -24.45 24.20 16.76
C GLU A 195 -25.60 24.42 17.77
N THR A 196 -25.29 24.30 19.07
CA THR A 196 -26.28 24.54 20.13
C THR A 196 -26.78 26.00 20.14
N ILE A 197 -25.85 26.95 19.96
CA ILE A 197 -26.18 28.40 19.86
C ILE A 197 -27.11 28.66 18.68
N ALA A 198 -26.73 28.12 17.49
CA ALA A 198 -27.54 28.32 16.28
C ALA A 198 -28.96 27.74 16.40
N GLY A 199 -29.13 26.66 17.17
CA GLY A 199 -30.46 26.09 17.47
C GLY A 199 -31.29 26.89 18.46
N GLN A 200 -30.72 27.94 19.12
CA GLN A 200 -31.39 28.78 20.11
C GLN A 200 -31.62 30.20 19.57
N ALA A 201 -32.83 30.47 19.08
CA ALA A 201 -33.17 31.76 18.43
C ALA A 201 -32.87 33.00 19.30
N GLU A 202 -33.15 32.95 20.60
CA GLU A 202 -32.89 34.07 21.53
C GLU A 202 -31.39 34.35 21.69
N THR A 203 -30.59 33.30 21.86
CA THR A 203 -29.14 33.38 21.99
C THR A 203 -28.51 33.90 20.69
N THR A 204 -28.91 33.33 19.55
CA THR A 204 -28.48 33.79 18.22
C THR A 204 -28.83 35.25 17.98
N CYS A 205 -30.08 35.65 18.26
CA CYS A 205 -30.53 37.05 18.16
C CYS A 205 -29.67 38.01 18.99
N SER A 206 -29.37 37.64 20.24
CA SER A 206 -28.52 38.43 21.13
C SER A 206 -27.10 38.62 20.60
N LEU A 207 -26.49 37.56 20.07
CA LEU A 207 -25.17 37.61 19.47
C LEU A 207 -25.14 38.43 18.18
N LEU A 208 -26.12 38.25 17.30
CA LEU A 208 -26.23 39.04 16.07
C LEU A 208 -26.44 40.55 16.37
N LYS A 209 -27.27 40.88 17.35
CA LYS A 209 -27.46 42.28 17.81
C LYS A 209 -26.14 42.87 18.33
N SER A 210 -25.36 42.10 19.09
CA SER A 210 -24.04 42.54 19.57
C SER A 210 -23.05 42.79 18.44
N ALA A 211 -23.19 42.08 17.31
CA ALA A 211 -22.43 42.27 16.09
C ALA A 211 -22.99 43.35 15.16
N GLY A 212 -24.04 44.06 15.57
CA GLY A 212 -24.69 45.11 14.76
C GLY A 212 -25.53 44.59 13.59
N ILE A 213 -25.94 43.31 13.64
CA ILE A 213 -26.69 42.64 12.57
C ILE A 213 -28.18 42.62 12.93
N ALA A 214 -29.01 43.08 12.01
CA ALA A 214 -30.46 43.10 12.20
C ALA A 214 -31.05 41.69 12.10
N PHE A 215 -31.84 41.32 13.12
CA PHE A 215 -32.56 40.03 13.18
C PHE A 215 -34.04 40.23 12.89
N ALA A 216 -34.65 39.35 12.12
CA ALA A 216 -36.08 39.33 11.84
C ALA A 216 -36.74 38.23 12.68
N GLU A 217 -37.78 38.59 13.45
CA GLU A 217 -38.45 37.66 14.38
C GLU A 217 -39.28 36.58 13.65
N SER A 218 -39.71 36.87 12.43
CA SER A 218 -40.53 35.96 11.62
C SER A 218 -40.49 36.36 10.14
N GLY A 219 -40.83 35.45 9.26
CA GLY A 219 -40.91 35.63 7.80
C GLY A 219 -40.41 34.43 7.04
N ASP A 220 -40.58 34.47 5.73
CA ASP A 220 -39.99 33.47 4.82
C ASP A 220 -38.61 33.95 4.34
N PRO A 221 -37.67 33.06 4.10
CA PRO A 221 -36.39 33.44 3.56
C PRO A 221 -36.52 33.78 2.07
N HIS A 222 -36.14 35.00 1.69
CA HIS A 222 -36.05 35.40 0.27
C HIS A 222 -34.64 35.15 -0.29
N PHE A 223 -33.62 35.19 0.56
CA PHE A 223 -32.23 34.87 0.19
C PHE A 223 -31.59 33.98 1.23
N SER A 224 -30.59 33.23 0.79
CA SER A 224 -29.69 32.50 1.68
C SER A 224 -28.24 32.67 1.21
N LEU A 225 -27.35 32.95 2.16
CA LEU A 225 -25.91 33.10 1.91
C LEU A 225 -25.15 32.01 2.64
N LEU A 226 -24.45 31.17 1.87
CA LEU A 226 -23.54 30.14 2.39
C LEU A 226 -22.19 30.77 2.72
N VAL A 227 -21.78 30.63 3.96
CA VAL A 227 -20.47 31.06 4.47
C VAL A 227 -19.67 29.82 4.82
N ILE A 228 -18.45 29.70 4.30
CA ILE A 228 -17.50 28.63 4.58
C ILE A 228 -16.16 29.25 4.91
N GLY A 229 -15.55 28.88 6.05
CA GLY A 229 -14.22 29.34 6.45
C GLY A 229 -14.10 30.87 6.57
N GLY A 230 -15.19 31.56 6.87
CA GLY A 230 -15.22 33.01 6.98
C GLY A 230 -15.29 33.76 5.64
N GLN A 231 -15.74 33.08 4.58
CA GLN A 231 -16.01 33.68 3.27
C GLN A 231 -17.42 33.38 2.81
N ALA A 232 -18.13 34.38 2.26
CA ALA A 232 -19.42 34.20 1.61
C ALA A 232 -19.19 33.55 0.24
N VAL A 233 -19.54 32.27 0.10
CA VAL A 233 -19.18 31.43 -1.05
C VAL A 233 -20.26 31.40 -2.11
N VAL A 234 -21.54 31.30 -1.66
CA VAL A 234 -22.72 31.22 -2.53
C VAL A 234 -23.85 32.03 -1.94
N GLY A 235 -24.51 32.85 -2.77
CA GLY A 235 -25.77 33.48 -2.47
C GLY A 235 -26.87 32.97 -3.38
N VAL A 236 -27.99 32.57 -2.80
CA VAL A 236 -29.14 32.10 -3.55
C VAL A 236 -30.37 32.93 -3.22
N ARG A 237 -31.21 33.17 -4.25
CA ARG A 237 -32.57 33.69 -4.11
C ARG A 237 -33.55 32.53 -4.13
N HIS A 238 -34.56 32.60 -3.28
CA HIS A 238 -35.68 31.66 -3.25
C HIS A 238 -36.77 32.16 -4.18
N ASP A 239 -36.91 31.54 -5.35
CA ASP A 239 -37.96 31.85 -6.33
C ASP A 239 -38.94 30.66 -6.35
N ASP A 240 -40.01 30.72 -5.60
CA ASP A 240 -41.00 29.64 -5.37
C ASP A 240 -40.35 28.33 -4.93
N GLU A 241 -40.27 27.32 -5.81
CA GLU A 241 -39.66 26.03 -5.54
C GLU A 241 -38.19 25.89 -6.06
N GLN A 242 -37.61 26.98 -6.61
CA GLN A 242 -36.27 26.93 -7.21
C GLN A 242 -35.28 27.85 -6.51
N LEU A 243 -34.05 27.39 -6.37
CA LEU A 243 -32.93 28.19 -5.90
C LEU A 243 -32.17 28.77 -7.11
N ARG A 244 -32.01 30.10 -7.12
CA ARG A 244 -31.29 30.81 -8.16
C ARG A 244 -29.98 31.39 -7.62
N ASP A 245 -28.85 31.10 -8.31
CA ASP A 245 -27.57 31.73 -7.96
C ASP A 245 -27.59 33.25 -8.20
N VAL A 246 -27.34 33.99 -7.16
CA VAL A 246 -27.21 35.46 -7.16
C VAL A 246 -25.87 35.92 -6.58
N THR A 247 -24.90 35.02 -6.45
CA THR A 247 -23.57 35.28 -5.85
C THR A 247 -22.89 36.51 -6.47
N GLY A 248 -22.95 36.64 -7.78
CA GLY A 248 -22.32 37.77 -8.49
C GLY A 248 -23.01 39.11 -8.32
N SER A 249 -24.21 39.12 -7.72
CA SER A 249 -25.02 40.34 -7.47
C SER A 249 -25.00 40.76 -6.01
N LEU A 250 -24.36 39.99 -5.13
CA LEU A 250 -24.27 40.31 -3.71
C LEU A 250 -23.47 41.59 -3.47
N THR A 251 -23.97 42.44 -2.56
CA THR A 251 -23.25 43.63 -2.12
C THR A 251 -22.13 43.26 -1.15
N SER A 252 -21.09 44.08 -1.07
CA SER A 252 -20.00 43.88 -0.09
C SER A 252 -20.51 43.97 1.34
N GLU A 253 -21.55 44.74 1.58
CA GLU A 253 -22.21 44.86 2.88
C GLU A 253 -22.88 43.55 3.29
N TRP A 254 -23.70 42.95 2.41
CA TRP A 254 -24.37 41.69 2.69
C TRP A 254 -23.36 40.52 2.88
N THR A 255 -22.32 40.50 2.08
CA THR A 255 -21.27 39.48 2.24
C THR A 255 -20.54 39.60 3.57
N SER A 256 -20.20 40.85 3.98
CA SER A 256 -19.54 41.10 5.27
C SER A 256 -20.44 40.74 6.42
N GLN A 257 -21.70 41.20 6.42
CA GLN A 257 -22.67 40.92 7.49
C GLN A 257 -22.99 39.44 7.62
N ALA A 258 -23.09 38.69 6.49
CA ALA A 258 -23.28 37.24 6.52
C ALA A 258 -22.08 36.49 7.15
N VAL A 259 -20.86 36.90 6.80
CA VAL A 259 -19.65 36.36 7.41
C VAL A 259 -19.63 36.67 8.92
N ASP A 260 -19.96 37.89 9.32
CA ASP A 260 -19.98 38.26 10.72
C ASP A 260 -21.09 37.54 11.49
N ALA A 261 -22.25 37.27 10.87
CA ALA A 261 -23.32 36.46 11.45
C ALA A 261 -22.88 35.03 11.78
N VAL A 262 -22.25 34.35 10.81
CA VAL A 262 -21.77 32.98 10.99
C VAL A 262 -20.64 32.94 12.02
N ARG A 263 -19.76 33.95 12.00
CA ARG A 263 -18.65 34.08 12.95
C ARG A 263 -19.14 34.37 14.37
N ALA A 264 -20.19 35.21 14.53
CA ALA A 264 -20.78 35.52 15.83
C ALA A 264 -21.37 34.28 16.51
N VAL A 265 -21.93 33.35 15.73
CA VAL A 265 -22.41 32.04 16.20
C VAL A 265 -21.25 31.07 16.45
N GLY A 266 -20.13 31.24 15.75
CA GLY A 266 -18.92 30.40 15.89
C GLY A 266 -18.88 29.19 14.95
N LEU A 267 -19.64 29.23 13.85
CA LEU A 267 -19.63 28.15 12.85
C LEU A 267 -18.52 28.35 11.82
N ASP A 268 -17.98 27.26 11.34
CA ASP A 268 -17.03 27.20 10.20
C ASP A 268 -17.76 27.05 8.85
N ILE A 269 -18.93 26.39 8.86
CA ILE A 269 -19.85 26.27 7.73
C ILE A 269 -21.23 26.62 8.23
N GLY A 270 -21.83 27.65 7.66
CA GLY A 270 -23.17 28.11 8.06
C GLY A 270 -23.93 28.76 6.91
N MET A 271 -25.24 28.66 6.95
CA MET A 271 -26.13 29.32 6.00
C MET A 271 -26.91 30.44 6.72
N VAL A 272 -26.75 31.66 6.24
CA VAL A 272 -27.55 32.80 6.72
C VAL A 272 -28.81 32.91 5.87
N ARG A 273 -29.99 32.71 6.48
CA ARG A 273 -31.29 32.90 5.85
C ARG A 273 -31.75 34.31 6.08
N ILE A 274 -32.27 35.00 5.06
CA ILE A 274 -32.49 36.44 5.05
C ILE A 274 -33.91 36.74 4.60
N ALA A 275 -34.58 37.60 5.39
CA ALA A 275 -35.95 38.04 5.16
C ALA A 275 -36.07 39.25 4.21
N SER A 276 -35.00 40.00 3.96
CA SER A 276 -35.02 41.14 3.03
C SER A 276 -35.43 40.67 1.63
N ARG A 277 -36.30 41.45 0.96
CA ARG A 277 -36.88 41.04 -0.33
C ARG A 277 -36.01 41.39 -1.52
N GLU A 278 -35.18 42.41 -1.41
CA GLU A 278 -34.32 42.91 -2.47
C GLU A 278 -32.87 43.13 -1.96
N LEU A 279 -31.88 42.96 -2.82
CA LEU A 279 -30.45 43.08 -2.47
C LEU A 279 -30.01 44.54 -2.12
N ASN A 280 -30.82 45.53 -2.44
CA ASN A 280 -30.58 46.93 -2.08
C ASN A 280 -31.20 47.32 -0.71
N GLU A 281 -31.93 46.41 -0.06
CA GLU A 281 -32.45 46.62 1.30
C GLU A 281 -31.37 46.26 2.33
N PRO A 282 -31.43 46.81 3.55
CA PRO A 282 -30.60 46.34 4.67
C PRO A 282 -30.87 44.86 4.95
N MET A 283 -29.80 44.10 5.17
CA MET A 283 -29.91 42.68 5.45
C MET A 283 -30.60 42.44 6.81
N ARG A 284 -31.62 41.59 6.82
CA ARG A 284 -32.33 41.14 8.02
C ARG A 284 -32.26 39.62 8.11
N VAL A 285 -31.48 39.12 9.08
CA VAL A 285 -31.24 37.69 9.29
C VAL A 285 -32.45 37.06 9.97
N LEU A 286 -32.95 35.96 9.45
CA LEU A 286 -33.96 35.10 10.06
C LEU A 286 -33.32 33.99 10.90
N GLU A 287 -32.28 33.42 10.39
CA GLU A 287 -31.65 32.23 10.97
C GLU A 287 -30.21 32.10 10.48
N VAL A 288 -29.34 31.54 11.33
CA VAL A 288 -28.06 31.01 10.95
C VAL A 288 -28.14 29.48 11.04
N ALA A 289 -28.39 28.81 9.92
CA ALA A 289 -28.59 27.37 9.85
C ALA A 289 -27.26 26.62 9.89
N VAL A 290 -27.20 25.57 10.70
CA VAL A 290 -26.00 24.78 11.00
C VAL A 290 -25.66 23.76 9.91
N GLN A 291 -26.65 23.18 9.29
CA GLN A 291 -26.47 22.09 8.30
C GLN A 291 -27.13 22.47 6.99
N PRO A 292 -26.50 23.37 6.20
CA PRO A 292 -27.04 23.70 4.90
C PRO A 292 -27.10 22.45 4.02
N ASP A 293 -28.14 22.34 3.20
CA ASP A 293 -28.19 21.28 2.17
C ASP A 293 -27.20 21.64 1.05
N LEU A 294 -25.95 21.23 1.25
CA LEU A 294 -24.87 21.49 0.29
C LEU A 294 -25.08 20.73 -1.03
N ASP A 295 -25.75 19.57 -1.00
CA ASP A 295 -26.04 18.81 -2.21
C ASP A 295 -27.07 19.51 -3.07
N ALA A 296 -28.13 20.06 -2.49
CA ALA A 296 -29.11 20.89 -3.21
C ALA A 296 -28.43 22.13 -3.82
N LEU A 297 -27.55 22.81 -3.07
CA LEU A 297 -26.78 23.94 -3.60
C LEU A 297 -25.84 23.53 -4.75
N CYS A 298 -25.13 22.43 -4.62
CA CYS A 298 -24.28 21.88 -5.71
C CYS A 298 -25.08 21.52 -6.96
N GLY A 299 -26.36 21.17 -6.81
CA GLY A 299 -27.29 20.90 -7.89
C GLY A 299 -27.67 22.12 -8.74
N ILE A 300 -27.47 23.35 -8.26
CA ILE A 300 -27.84 24.59 -8.96
C ILE A 300 -27.01 24.76 -10.24
N SER A 301 -25.70 24.63 -10.14
CA SER A 301 -24.81 24.66 -11.31
C SER A 301 -23.41 24.08 -10.98
N PRO A 302 -22.67 23.61 -12.01
CA PRO A 302 -21.30 23.16 -11.82
C PRO A 302 -20.38 24.22 -11.20
N THR A 303 -20.60 25.50 -11.49
CA THR A 303 -19.81 26.61 -10.94
C THR A 303 -20.05 26.77 -9.44
N VAL A 304 -21.31 26.66 -8.99
CA VAL A 304 -21.67 26.70 -7.56
C VAL A 304 -21.05 25.50 -6.83
N ALA A 305 -21.18 24.32 -7.39
CA ALA A 305 -20.61 23.09 -6.82
C ALA A 305 -19.09 23.20 -6.64
N GLN A 306 -18.38 23.67 -7.67
CA GLN A 306 -16.92 23.89 -7.63
C GLN A 306 -16.51 24.89 -6.54
N ARG A 307 -17.25 26.01 -6.40
CA ARG A 307 -16.99 27.01 -5.35
C ARG A 307 -17.11 26.38 -3.96
N ILE A 308 -18.17 25.61 -3.72
CA ILE A 308 -18.42 24.94 -2.44
C ILE A 308 -17.30 23.95 -2.14
N GLY A 309 -16.99 23.04 -3.06
CA GLY A 309 -15.94 22.04 -2.88
C GLY A 309 -14.57 22.67 -2.60
N SER A 310 -14.20 23.70 -3.37
CA SER A 310 -12.93 24.43 -3.18
C SER A 310 -12.87 25.15 -1.84
N ALA A 311 -13.94 25.84 -1.43
CA ALA A 311 -13.98 26.57 -0.15
C ALA A 311 -13.88 25.62 1.05
N ILE A 312 -14.50 24.44 1.00
CA ILE A 312 -14.40 23.43 2.07
C ILE A 312 -12.96 22.95 2.17
N ILE A 313 -12.31 22.57 1.05
CA ILE A 313 -10.94 22.08 1.06
C ILE A 313 -9.97 23.15 1.54
N GLU A 314 -10.11 24.41 1.10
CA GLU A 314 -9.26 25.51 1.55
C GLU A 314 -9.43 25.80 3.04
N THR A 315 -10.65 25.70 3.57
CA THR A 315 -10.95 25.87 5.00
C THR A 315 -10.32 24.77 5.83
N MET A 316 -10.37 23.52 5.35
CA MET A 316 -9.80 22.37 6.05
C MET A 316 -8.27 22.32 5.94
N PHE A 317 -7.69 22.78 4.83
CA PHE A 317 -6.26 22.75 4.51
C PHE A 317 -5.75 24.13 4.06
N PRO A 318 -5.72 25.12 4.97
CA PRO A 318 -5.33 26.49 4.63
C PRO A 318 -3.87 26.58 4.20
N GLY A 319 -3.54 27.52 3.33
CA GLY A 319 -2.16 27.83 2.93
C GLY A 319 -1.51 26.68 2.15
N HIS A 320 -2.24 26.03 1.26
CA HIS A 320 -1.77 24.91 0.43
C HIS A 320 -1.28 23.67 1.20
N GLN A 321 -1.73 23.49 2.45
CA GLN A 321 -1.54 22.22 3.15
C GLN A 321 -2.24 21.10 2.38
N ASN A 322 -1.59 19.96 2.28
CA ASN A 322 -2.11 18.81 1.53
C ASN A 322 -2.56 17.63 2.40
N GLY A 323 -2.56 17.81 3.73
CA GLY A 323 -2.99 16.76 4.66
C GLY A 323 -2.13 15.49 4.67
N ARG A 324 -0.93 15.51 4.10
CA ARG A 324 -0.06 14.34 4.00
C ARG A 324 0.94 14.27 5.13
N ILE A 325 1.16 13.06 5.64
CA ILE A 325 2.31 12.70 6.46
C ILE A 325 3.36 12.01 5.58
N PRO A 326 4.65 11.99 5.96
CA PRO A 326 5.66 11.22 5.26
C PRO A 326 5.31 9.74 5.19
N ILE A 327 5.44 9.15 4.00
CA ILE A 327 5.22 7.72 3.72
C ILE A 327 6.50 7.14 3.13
N ALA A 328 7.08 6.13 3.81
CA ALA A 328 8.10 5.28 3.23
C ALA A 328 7.55 3.87 3.05
N CYS A 329 7.71 3.29 1.86
CA CYS A 329 7.30 1.92 1.57
C CYS A 329 8.50 1.06 1.17
N VAL A 330 8.52 -0.18 1.63
CA VAL A 330 9.66 -1.10 1.47
C VAL A 330 9.18 -2.38 0.81
N THR A 331 9.80 -2.76 -0.31
CA THR A 331 9.57 -4.04 -0.98
C THR A 331 10.90 -4.74 -1.31
N GLY A 332 10.83 -5.96 -1.78
CA GLY A 332 11.97 -6.79 -2.15
C GLY A 332 11.62 -8.26 -1.96
N THR A 333 12.49 -9.16 -2.35
CA THR A 333 12.38 -10.57 -2.01
C THR A 333 12.74 -10.78 -0.56
N ASN A 334 13.91 -10.31 -0.14
CA ASN A 334 14.44 -10.42 1.22
C ASN A 334 14.71 -9.05 1.84
N GLY A 335 14.83 -8.96 3.17
CA GLY A 335 15.22 -7.77 3.91
C GLY A 335 14.09 -6.77 4.21
N LYS A 336 12.89 -6.94 3.65
CA LYS A 336 11.77 -6.00 3.81
C LYS A 336 11.46 -5.64 5.26
N THR A 337 11.12 -6.64 6.07
CA THR A 337 10.69 -6.45 7.46
C THR A 337 11.77 -5.79 8.31
N THR A 338 13.02 -6.27 8.21
CA THR A 338 14.16 -5.71 8.96
C THR A 338 14.37 -4.25 8.58
N THR A 339 14.42 -3.93 7.28
CA THR A 339 14.60 -2.55 6.80
C THR A 339 13.43 -1.66 7.22
N THR A 340 12.18 -2.14 7.11
CA THR A 340 10.98 -1.41 7.57
C THR A 340 11.07 -1.06 9.05
N ARG A 341 11.45 -2.02 9.90
CA ARG A 341 11.60 -1.82 11.34
C ARG A 341 12.74 -0.85 11.68
N MET A 342 13.89 -0.97 11.01
CA MET A 342 15.01 -0.06 11.21
C MET A 342 14.68 1.37 10.79
N ILE A 343 13.97 1.56 9.66
CA ILE A 343 13.51 2.89 9.23
C ILE A 343 12.54 3.45 10.28
N ALA A 344 11.55 2.66 10.71
CA ALA A 344 10.56 3.08 11.69
C ALA A 344 11.20 3.46 13.04
N HIS A 345 12.16 2.67 13.51
CA HIS A 345 12.93 2.94 14.72
C HIS A 345 13.68 4.29 14.59
N THR A 346 14.40 4.47 13.50
CA THR A 346 15.20 5.70 13.28
C THR A 346 14.29 6.94 13.15
N VAL A 347 13.16 6.84 12.43
CA VAL A 347 12.19 7.94 12.32
C VAL A 347 11.57 8.26 13.69
N ALA A 348 11.31 7.28 14.53
CA ALA A 348 10.77 7.50 15.87
C ALA A 348 11.72 8.32 16.76
N LEU A 349 13.05 8.19 16.59
CA LEU A 349 14.04 9.00 17.30
C LEU A 349 13.97 10.50 16.95
N THR A 350 13.30 10.87 15.86
CA THR A 350 13.00 12.29 15.55
C THR A 350 11.85 12.87 16.39
N GLY A 351 11.25 12.09 17.29
CA GLY A 351 10.08 12.46 18.09
C GLY A 351 8.74 12.26 17.38
N LYS A 352 8.72 11.75 16.14
CA LYS A 352 7.49 11.43 15.40
C LYS A 352 6.85 10.15 15.94
N ARG A 353 5.54 10.15 15.99
CA ARG A 353 4.73 8.94 16.25
C ARG A 353 4.60 8.15 14.96
N VAL A 354 5.26 7.00 14.90
CA VAL A 354 5.34 6.19 13.69
C VAL A 354 4.26 5.14 13.68
N GLY A 355 3.54 5.03 12.56
CA GLY A 355 2.74 3.88 12.17
C GLY A 355 3.56 2.98 11.25
N MET A 356 3.60 1.68 11.56
CA MET A 356 4.37 0.71 10.79
C MET A 356 3.53 -0.52 10.48
N THR A 357 3.65 -1.05 9.27
CA THR A 357 3.13 -2.37 8.89
C THR A 357 4.26 -3.29 8.48
N CYS A 358 4.21 -4.54 8.88
CA CYS A 358 5.15 -5.57 8.44
C CYS A 358 4.49 -6.97 8.49
N THR A 359 5.23 -7.99 8.06
CA THR A 359 4.75 -9.40 8.02
C THR A 359 4.17 -9.88 9.35
N ASP A 360 4.68 -9.40 10.47
CA ASP A 360 4.28 -9.84 11.80
C ASP A 360 3.33 -8.88 12.53
N GLY A 361 2.79 -7.85 11.85
CA GLY A 361 1.74 -7.05 12.44
C GLY A 361 1.70 -5.58 12.05
N ILE A 362 0.75 -4.85 12.68
CA ILE A 362 0.65 -3.40 12.67
C ILE A 362 1.17 -2.85 13.99
N TYR A 363 2.01 -1.83 13.91
CA TYR A 363 2.58 -1.13 15.06
C TYR A 363 2.24 0.35 15.02
N VAL A 364 1.80 0.89 16.15
CA VAL A 364 1.56 2.33 16.33
C VAL A 364 2.38 2.80 17.52
N ASN A 365 3.36 3.66 17.24
CA ASN A 365 4.29 4.19 18.25
C ASN A 365 4.94 3.07 19.09
N GLY A 366 5.44 2.01 18.45
CA GLY A 366 6.08 0.86 19.07
C GLY A 366 5.12 -0.20 19.64
N ARG A 367 3.83 0.11 19.79
CA ARG A 367 2.83 -0.84 20.29
C ARG A 367 2.24 -1.65 19.14
N ARG A 368 2.33 -2.97 19.18
CA ARG A 368 1.68 -3.89 18.26
C ARG A 368 0.16 -3.87 18.50
N ILE A 369 -0.62 -3.64 17.45
CA ILE A 369 -2.09 -3.53 17.50
C ILE A 369 -2.81 -4.59 16.66
N ASP A 370 -2.06 -5.27 15.79
CA ASP A 370 -2.52 -6.38 14.97
C ASP A 370 -1.40 -7.41 14.85
N HIS A 371 -1.74 -8.70 14.76
CA HIS A 371 -0.80 -9.82 14.89
C HIS A 371 -0.72 -10.70 13.61
N ASP A 372 -1.46 -10.36 12.57
CA ASP A 372 -1.46 -11.09 11.30
C ASP A 372 -0.36 -10.60 10.33
N ASP A 373 -0.26 -11.25 9.15
CA ASP A 373 0.55 -10.70 8.06
C ASP A 373 -0.05 -9.37 7.55
N CYS A 374 0.57 -8.30 8.00
CA CYS A 374 0.13 -6.93 7.76
C CYS A 374 0.91 -6.23 6.64
N SER A 375 1.57 -6.97 5.75
CA SER A 375 2.34 -6.43 4.63
C SER A 375 1.50 -6.01 3.41
N GLY A 376 0.17 -5.96 3.56
CA GLY A 376 -0.79 -5.66 2.50
C GLY A 376 -1.45 -4.28 2.60
N PRO A 377 -2.22 -3.87 1.57
CA PRO A 377 -2.84 -2.55 1.49
C PRO A 377 -3.89 -2.28 2.57
N ARG A 378 -4.60 -3.30 3.07
CA ARG A 378 -5.58 -3.13 4.17
C ARG A 378 -4.91 -2.61 5.42
N SER A 379 -3.80 -3.23 5.80
CA SER A 379 -3.02 -2.85 6.98
C SER A 379 -2.41 -1.46 6.80
N ALA A 380 -1.89 -1.16 5.62
CA ALA A 380 -1.40 0.17 5.29
C ALA A 380 -2.51 1.24 5.40
N ARG A 381 -3.74 0.91 4.95
CA ARG A 381 -4.91 1.80 5.09
C ARG A 381 -5.24 2.04 6.56
N ASN A 382 -5.24 1.00 7.40
CA ASN A 382 -5.47 1.14 8.84
C ASN A 382 -4.47 2.08 9.49
N VAL A 383 -3.19 2.00 9.12
CA VAL A 383 -2.16 2.94 9.58
C VAL A 383 -2.47 4.36 9.12
N LEU A 384 -2.75 4.59 7.82
CA LEU A 384 -3.00 5.92 7.26
C LEU A 384 -4.29 6.57 7.81
N MET A 385 -5.25 5.76 8.25
CA MET A 385 -6.47 6.23 8.92
C MET A 385 -6.26 6.64 10.38
N ASN A 386 -5.16 6.23 11.00
CA ASN A 386 -4.93 6.51 12.40
C ASN A 386 -4.52 7.98 12.62
N PRO A 387 -5.33 8.80 13.33
CA PRO A 387 -5.05 10.24 13.48
C PRO A 387 -3.88 10.54 14.41
N THR A 388 -3.31 9.53 15.06
CA THR A 388 -2.24 9.74 16.04
C THR A 388 -0.83 9.62 15.46
N ILE A 389 -0.66 9.20 14.20
CA ILE A 389 0.65 8.98 13.59
C ILE A 389 1.12 10.18 12.78
N ASP A 390 2.42 10.47 12.84
CA ASP A 390 3.08 11.57 12.13
C ASP A 390 3.89 11.10 10.93
N ALA A 391 4.14 9.79 10.81
CA ALA A 391 4.81 9.16 9.68
C ALA A 391 4.35 7.70 9.53
N ALA A 392 4.30 7.20 8.29
CA ALA A 392 3.94 5.82 7.98
C ALA A 392 5.11 5.10 7.30
N ILE A 393 5.53 3.96 7.85
CA ILE A 393 6.57 3.09 7.30
C ILE A 393 5.93 1.74 6.98
N LEU A 394 5.83 1.42 5.70
CA LEU A 394 4.94 0.37 5.20
C LEU A 394 5.72 -0.72 4.48
N GLU A 395 5.77 -1.92 5.04
CA GLU A 395 6.18 -3.09 4.28
C GLU A 395 5.14 -3.38 3.20
N THR A 396 5.59 -3.57 1.95
CA THR A 396 4.71 -3.73 0.80
C THR A 396 5.05 -5.02 0.07
N ALA A 397 4.31 -6.08 0.39
CA ALA A 397 4.51 -7.40 -0.18
C ALA A 397 3.82 -7.55 -1.55
N ARG A 398 4.39 -8.41 -2.39
CA ARG A 398 3.90 -8.74 -3.73
C ARG A 398 2.41 -9.10 -3.73
N GLY A 399 2.00 -10.01 -2.87
CA GLY A 399 0.64 -10.54 -2.84
C GLY A 399 -0.42 -9.46 -2.60
N GLY A 400 -0.13 -8.50 -1.72
CA GLY A 400 -1.01 -7.35 -1.48
C GLY A 400 -1.12 -6.44 -2.70
N MET A 401 0.03 -6.09 -3.30
CA MET A 401 0.06 -5.25 -4.51
C MET A 401 -0.72 -5.85 -5.67
N LEU A 402 -0.66 -7.18 -5.83
CA LEU A 402 -1.37 -7.89 -6.90
C LEU A 402 -2.89 -7.91 -6.68
N ARG A 403 -3.34 -8.07 -5.44
CA ARG A 403 -4.77 -8.20 -5.12
C ARG A 403 -5.51 -6.87 -5.02
N GLU A 404 -4.87 -5.85 -4.41
CA GLU A 404 -5.56 -4.62 -4.00
C GLU A 404 -4.79 -3.34 -4.39
N GLY A 405 -3.61 -3.45 -5.03
CA GLY A 405 -2.78 -2.31 -5.37
C GLY A 405 -2.07 -1.71 -4.15
N LEU A 406 -2.04 -0.37 -4.07
CA LEU A 406 -1.46 0.38 -2.95
C LEU A 406 -2.58 1.08 -2.16
N ALA A 407 -2.37 1.27 -0.85
CA ALA A 407 -3.30 2.02 0.01
C ALA A 407 -3.16 3.55 -0.13
N PHE A 408 -2.19 4.00 -0.88
CA PHE A 408 -1.86 5.41 -1.09
C PHE A 408 -1.61 5.68 -2.58
N ASP A 409 -1.85 6.91 -2.99
CA ASP A 409 -1.63 7.38 -4.36
C ASP A 409 -0.18 7.72 -4.66
N ARG A 410 0.56 8.17 -3.64
CA ARG A 410 2.00 8.49 -3.73
C ARG A 410 2.68 8.36 -2.38
N CYS A 411 3.99 8.08 -2.41
CA CYS A 411 4.88 8.03 -1.24
C CYS A 411 6.04 9.02 -1.39
N ASP A 412 6.70 9.31 -0.27
CA ASP A 412 7.89 10.15 -0.25
C ASP A 412 9.15 9.33 -0.49
N VAL A 413 9.17 8.09 -0.01
CA VAL A 413 10.30 7.16 -0.20
C VAL A 413 9.80 5.78 -0.58
N ALA A 414 10.36 5.20 -1.64
CA ALA A 414 10.16 3.82 -2.05
C ALA A 414 11.48 3.06 -2.00
N VAL A 415 11.56 2.01 -1.20
CA VAL A 415 12.76 1.18 -1.06
C VAL A 415 12.55 -0.15 -1.76
N VAL A 416 13.43 -0.51 -2.70
CA VAL A 416 13.47 -1.83 -3.33
C VAL A 416 14.77 -2.52 -2.97
N MET A 417 14.65 -3.58 -2.14
CA MET A 417 15.83 -4.27 -1.59
C MET A 417 16.52 -5.15 -2.63
N ASN A 418 15.78 -6.03 -3.26
CA ASN A 418 16.31 -7.00 -4.23
C ASN A 418 15.19 -7.73 -4.97
N ILE A 419 15.55 -8.38 -6.09
CA ILE A 419 14.71 -9.31 -6.85
C ILE A 419 15.41 -10.68 -6.84
N GLY A 420 15.16 -11.48 -5.81
CA GLY A 420 15.76 -12.79 -5.65
C GLY A 420 14.99 -13.91 -6.35
N GLU A 421 15.69 -15.00 -6.64
CA GLU A 421 15.07 -16.26 -7.09
C GLU A 421 14.23 -16.89 -5.97
N GLY A 422 13.13 -17.57 -6.34
CA GLY A 422 12.30 -18.31 -5.40
C GLY A 422 11.25 -17.48 -4.64
N ASP A 423 11.01 -16.20 -5.02
CA ASP A 423 9.97 -15.36 -4.42
C ASP A 423 8.60 -15.60 -5.07
N HIS A 424 7.95 -16.72 -4.71
CA HIS A 424 6.63 -17.12 -5.21
C HIS A 424 6.49 -17.11 -6.75
N LEU A 425 7.55 -17.44 -7.48
CA LEU A 425 7.47 -17.64 -8.92
C LEU A 425 6.58 -18.85 -9.21
N GLY A 426 5.74 -18.75 -10.24
CA GLY A 426 4.71 -19.74 -10.58
C GLY A 426 3.32 -19.40 -10.05
N LEU A 427 3.19 -18.41 -9.16
CA LEU A 427 1.89 -17.97 -8.62
C LEU A 427 1.43 -16.66 -9.25
N ASN A 428 0.11 -16.56 -9.49
CA ASN A 428 -0.55 -15.35 -10.03
C ASN A 428 0.09 -14.91 -11.36
N ASP A 429 0.38 -15.85 -12.25
CA ASP A 429 0.97 -15.65 -13.58
C ASP A 429 2.34 -14.94 -13.59
N ILE A 430 3.04 -14.97 -12.46
CA ILE A 430 4.40 -14.44 -12.29
C ILE A 430 5.39 -15.58 -12.33
N HIS A 431 5.98 -15.83 -13.50
CA HIS A 431 6.88 -16.96 -13.74
C HIS A 431 8.35 -16.56 -13.79
N THR A 432 8.65 -15.28 -13.99
CA THR A 432 10.03 -14.80 -14.19
C THR A 432 10.39 -13.68 -13.22
N PRO A 433 11.70 -13.53 -12.89
CA PRO A 433 12.18 -12.39 -12.09
C PRO A 433 11.83 -11.03 -12.70
N GLN A 434 11.79 -10.93 -14.04
CA GLN A 434 11.43 -9.70 -14.76
C GLN A 434 9.94 -9.32 -14.52
N GLN A 435 9.04 -10.31 -14.51
CA GLN A 435 7.63 -10.08 -14.17
C GLN A 435 7.50 -9.65 -12.70
N LEU A 436 8.23 -10.31 -11.79
CA LEU A 436 8.28 -9.93 -10.38
C LEU A 436 8.79 -8.50 -10.19
N ALA A 437 9.85 -8.11 -10.90
CA ALA A 437 10.39 -6.77 -10.89
C ALA A 437 9.35 -5.73 -11.33
N ARG A 438 8.53 -6.02 -12.36
CA ARG A 438 7.43 -5.14 -12.81
C ARG A 438 6.39 -4.91 -11.70
N VAL A 439 6.05 -5.95 -10.92
CA VAL A 439 5.13 -5.80 -9.79
C VAL A 439 5.73 -4.92 -8.71
N LYS A 440 6.97 -5.22 -8.28
CA LYS A 440 7.64 -4.46 -7.22
C LYS A 440 7.94 -3.00 -7.63
N ARG A 441 8.12 -2.72 -8.93
CA ARG A 441 8.31 -1.37 -9.47
C ARG A 441 7.12 -0.43 -9.21
N ILE A 442 5.93 -0.96 -8.93
CA ILE A 442 4.73 -0.13 -8.67
C ILE A 442 4.99 0.90 -7.58
N ILE A 443 5.71 0.54 -6.50
CA ILE A 443 6.02 1.51 -5.43
C ILE A 443 6.98 2.61 -5.91
N VAL A 444 7.86 2.31 -6.84
CA VAL A 444 8.79 3.30 -7.44
C VAL A 444 8.02 4.28 -8.32
N THR A 445 7.05 3.81 -9.10
CA THR A 445 6.18 4.69 -9.90
C THR A 445 5.24 5.55 -9.07
N ALA A 446 4.98 5.15 -7.82
CA ALA A 446 4.19 5.91 -6.86
C ALA A 446 5.00 6.96 -6.07
N VAL A 447 6.29 7.09 -6.30
CA VAL A 447 7.12 8.13 -5.68
C VAL A 447 6.64 9.51 -6.14
N SER A 448 6.51 10.45 -5.21
CA SER A 448 6.16 11.83 -5.53
C SER A 448 7.29 12.51 -6.32
N LYS A 449 6.99 13.58 -7.08
CA LYS A 449 8.02 14.32 -7.85
C LYS A 449 9.16 14.87 -6.98
N SER A 450 8.89 15.16 -5.72
CA SER A 450 9.90 15.59 -4.73
C SER A 450 10.44 14.43 -3.88
N GLY A 451 9.90 13.23 -4.05
CA GLY A 451 10.28 12.03 -3.32
C GLY A 451 11.51 11.33 -3.89
N THR A 452 11.83 10.17 -3.35
CA THR A 452 13.04 9.43 -3.68
C THR A 452 12.83 7.93 -3.74
N ALA A 453 13.29 7.27 -4.79
CA ALA A 453 13.46 5.82 -4.84
C ALA A 453 14.82 5.43 -4.28
N VAL A 454 14.87 4.47 -3.37
CA VAL A 454 16.08 3.86 -2.81
C VAL A 454 16.24 2.49 -3.42
N LEU A 455 17.28 2.30 -4.23
CA LEU A 455 17.43 1.14 -5.11
C LEU A 455 18.78 0.46 -4.92
N LYS A 456 18.80 -0.87 -4.88
CA LYS A 456 20.04 -1.65 -4.84
C LYS A 456 20.74 -1.58 -6.20
N ALA A 457 22.00 -1.14 -6.22
CA ALA A 457 22.74 -0.87 -7.46
C ALA A 457 23.24 -2.14 -8.16
N ASP A 458 23.64 -3.16 -7.40
CA ASP A 458 24.18 -4.44 -7.89
C ASP A 458 23.11 -5.48 -8.26
N ASP A 459 21.82 -5.13 -8.14
CA ASP A 459 20.72 -5.89 -8.71
C ASP A 459 20.22 -5.19 -10.00
N PRO A 460 20.52 -5.74 -11.19
CA PRO A 460 20.19 -5.07 -12.46
C PRO A 460 18.70 -4.78 -12.63
N LEU A 461 17.82 -5.69 -12.15
CA LEU A 461 16.36 -5.50 -12.25
C LEU A 461 15.87 -4.40 -11.33
N VAL A 462 16.55 -4.19 -10.20
CA VAL A 462 16.24 -3.08 -9.28
C VAL A 462 16.83 -1.76 -9.81
N ALA A 463 18.07 -1.77 -10.27
CA ALA A 463 18.74 -0.59 -10.80
C ALA A 463 17.99 0.03 -12.01
N GLU A 464 17.45 -0.82 -12.91
CA GLU A 464 16.62 -0.41 -14.05
C GLU A 464 15.37 0.39 -13.63
N MET A 465 14.85 0.16 -12.41
CA MET A 465 13.65 0.84 -11.92
C MET A 465 13.85 2.35 -11.74
N ALA A 466 15.09 2.84 -11.66
CA ALA A 466 15.41 4.26 -11.55
C ALA A 466 14.79 5.09 -12.69
N SER A 467 14.77 4.54 -13.92
CA SER A 467 14.17 5.18 -15.09
C SER A 467 12.66 5.39 -14.99
N HIS A 468 11.99 4.73 -14.06
CA HIS A 468 10.55 4.81 -13.83
C HIS A 468 10.18 5.65 -12.59
N CYS A 469 11.16 6.19 -11.87
CA CYS A 469 10.92 7.04 -10.71
C CYS A 469 10.57 8.47 -11.16
N PRO A 470 9.39 9.02 -10.75
CA PRO A 470 9.05 10.40 -11.08
C PRO A 470 9.87 11.44 -10.30
N GLY A 471 10.48 11.03 -9.20
CA GLY A 471 11.31 11.86 -8.31
C GLY A 471 12.80 11.57 -8.44
N ASN A 472 13.51 11.62 -7.33
CA ASN A 472 14.94 11.37 -7.24
C ASN A 472 15.24 9.88 -7.02
N THR A 473 16.52 9.51 -7.18
CA THR A 473 17.03 8.18 -6.87
C THR A 473 18.22 8.27 -5.93
N ILE A 474 18.29 7.37 -4.96
CA ILE A 474 19.49 7.05 -4.17
C ILE A 474 19.82 5.59 -4.41
N PHE A 475 21.02 5.30 -4.88
CA PHE A 475 21.50 3.93 -4.96
C PHE A 475 22.24 3.53 -3.70
N PHE A 476 22.13 2.25 -3.32
CA PHE A 476 22.95 1.66 -2.27
C PHE A 476 23.60 0.36 -2.76
N CYS A 477 24.82 0.11 -2.31
CA CYS A 477 25.60 -1.08 -2.61
C CYS A 477 26.71 -1.27 -1.57
N LEU A 478 27.16 -2.51 -1.35
CA LEU A 478 28.35 -2.77 -0.55
C LEU A 478 29.60 -2.22 -1.25
N ASP A 479 29.67 -2.36 -2.57
CA ASP A 479 30.79 -1.93 -3.41
C ASP A 479 30.63 -0.45 -3.83
N ALA A 480 31.53 0.40 -3.37
CA ALA A 480 31.59 1.81 -3.71
C ALA A 480 31.91 2.08 -5.19
N ASP A 481 32.61 1.16 -5.82
CA ASP A 481 33.14 1.29 -7.19
C ASP A 481 32.24 0.58 -8.23
N HIS A 482 31.07 0.09 -7.80
CA HIS A 482 30.09 -0.50 -8.71
C HIS A 482 29.71 0.51 -9.81
N PRO A 483 29.68 0.12 -11.11
CA PRO A 483 29.50 1.06 -12.23
C PRO A 483 28.28 1.98 -12.10
N VAL A 484 27.13 1.43 -11.67
CA VAL A 484 25.89 2.22 -11.44
C VAL A 484 26.11 3.30 -10.37
N MET A 485 26.84 2.99 -9.29
CA MET A 485 27.15 3.93 -8.22
C MET A 485 28.05 5.06 -8.73
N VAL A 486 29.09 4.71 -9.46
CA VAL A 486 30.06 5.66 -10.03
C VAL A 486 29.40 6.59 -11.04
N GLU A 487 28.62 6.03 -11.98
CA GLU A 487 27.90 6.82 -12.99
C GLU A 487 26.89 7.77 -12.35
N HIS A 488 26.09 7.28 -11.40
CA HIS A 488 25.09 8.09 -10.71
C HIS A 488 25.72 9.25 -9.92
N ARG A 489 26.85 9.00 -9.25
CA ARG A 489 27.61 10.05 -8.55
C ARG A 489 28.20 11.07 -9.51
N ALA A 490 28.77 10.61 -10.64
CA ALA A 490 29.33 11.52 -11.66
C ALA A 490 28.25 12.48 -12.21
N ALA A 491 27.00 12.05 -12.24
CA ALA A 491 25.84 12.87 -12.56
C ALA A 491 25.33 13.77 -11.40
N GLY A 492 26.05 13.80 -10.26
CA GLY A 492 25.65 14.57 -9.07
C GLY A 492 24.65 13.85 -8.14
N GLY A 493 24.36 12.57 -8.40
CA GLY A 493 23.41 11.79 -7.65
C GLY A 493 23.90 11.37 -6.26
N ARG A 494 22.96 10.90 -5.43
CA ARG A 494 23.20 10.44 -4.06
C ARG A 494 23.36 8.92 -4.02
N VAL A 495 24.32 8.43 -3.23
CA VAL A 495 24.58 7.01 -3.02
C VAL A 495 24.96 6.71 -1.58
N VAL A 496 24.76 5.46 -1.14
CA VAL A 496 25.17 4.95 0.17
C VAL A 496 25.93 3.63 -0.02
N PHE A 497 27.14 3.54 0.55
CA PHE A 497 28.02 2.39 0.37
C PHE A 497 28.91 2.14 1.59
N VAL A 498 29.69 1.06 1.56
CA VAL A 498 30.73 0.78 2.55
C VAL A 498 32.11 1.05 1.95
N ARG A 499 32.96 1.80 2.64
CA ARG A 499 34.39 1.98 2.33
C ARG A 499 35.20 1.97 3.62
N ASP A 500 36.29 1.19 3.64
CA ASP A 500 37.19 1.05 4.80
C ASP A 500 36.42 0.77 6.11
N ASN A 501 35.45 -0.13 6.05
CA ASN A 501 34.54 -0.49 7.15
C ASN A 501 33.61 0.65 7.63
N PHE A 502 33.54 1.78 6.91
CA PHE A 502 32.60 2.86 7.20
C PHE A 502 31.44 2.85 6.21
N MET A 503 30.26 3.06 6.73
CA MET A 503 29.10 3.43 5.93
C MET A 503 29.25 4.90 5.52
N VAL A 504 29.15 5.18 4.22
CA VAL A 504 29.38 6.50 3.64
C VAL A 504 28.13 6.98 2.91
N LEU A 505 27.73 8.22 3.23
CA LEU A 505 26.78 9.00 2.43
C LEU A 505 27.57 9.80 1.39
N ALA A 506 27.22 9.69 0.12
CA ALA A 506 27.88 10.50 -0.90
C ALA A 506 26.89 11.16 -1.85
N GLU A 507 27.19 12.42 -2.22
CA GLU A 507 26.44 13.19 -3.21
C GLU A 507 27.43 13.87 -4.15
N GLY A 508 27.41 13.48 -5.42
CA GLY A 508 28.45 13.89 -6.37
C GLY A 508 29.84 13.55 -5.85
N SER A 509 30.70 14.56 -5.68
CA SER A 509 32.08 14.42 -5.15
C SER A 509 32.17 14.47 -3.62
N LEU A 510 31.10 14.88 -2.92
CA LEU A 510 31.07 14.94 -1.46
C LEU A 510 30.88 13.58 -0.86
N GLU A 511 31.71 13.21 0.12
CA GLU A 511 31.55 11.99 0.92
C GLU A 511 31.50 12.33 2.42
N ILE A 512 30.59 11.73 3.13
CA ILE A 512 30.39 11.90 4.57
C ILE A 512 30.41 10.51 5.21
N PRO A 513 31.53 10.12 5.87
CA PRO A 513 31.54 8.92 6.69
C PRO A 513 30.51 9.05 7.83
N LEU A 514 29.56 8.14 7.88
CA LEU A 514 28.47 8.19 8.83
C LEU A 514 28.82 7.42 10.12
N LEU A 515 29.19 6.15 9.97
CA LEU A 515 29.34 5.21 11.06
C LEU A 515 30.18 4.03 10.61
N SER A 516 31.03 3.48 11.50
CA SER A 516 31.69 2.20 11.28
C SER A 516 30.67 1.05 11.37
N VAL A 517 30.74 0.12 10.42
CA VAL A 517 29.74 -0.96 10.26
C VAL A 517 29.72 -1.90 11.48
N ASP A 518 30.86 -2.07 12.15
CA ASP A 518 31.00 -2.90 13.36
C ASP A 518 30.24 -2.32 14.57
N ARG A 519 29.88 -1.04 14.57
CA ARG A 519 29.06 -0.40 15.59
C ARG A 519 27.56 -0.64 15.42
N ILE A 520 27.16 -1.26 14.32
CA ILE A 520 25.74 -1.60 14.05
C ILE A 520 25.49 -3.00 14.60
N PRO A 521 24.75 -3.17 15.71
CA PRO A 521 24.59 -4.46 16.37
C PRO A 521 24.08 -5.56 15.45
N LEU A 522 23.12 -5.21 14.58
CA LEU A 522 22.51 -6.11 13.61
C LEU A 522 23.51 -6.78 12.67
N THR A 523 24.62 -6.13 12.35
CA THR A 523 25.63 -6.63 11.40
C THR A 523 26.61 -7.62 11.99
N HIS A 524 26.58 -7.82 13.31
CA HIS A 524 27.54 -8.64 14.05
C HIS A 524 29.00 -8.32 13.70
N GLY A 525 29.36 -7.05 13.84
CA GLY A 525 30.71 -6.54 13.53
C GLY A 525 30.97 -6.42 12.04
N GLY A 526 29.96 -6.14 11.23
CA GLY A 526 30.07 -6.01 9.77
C GLY A 526 30.18 -7.34 9.02
N ARG A 527 30.07 -8.46 9.71
CA ARG A 527 30.29 -9.80 9.14
C ARG A 527 29.11 -10.32 8.35
N ILE A 528 27.87 -9.95 8.76
CA ILE A 528 26.63 -10.42 8.10
C ILE A 528 26.25 -9.43 7.00
N LEU A 529 26.69 -9.73 5.77
CA LEU A 529 26.59 -8.79 4.64
C LEU A 529 25.17 -8.38 4.30
N PHE A 530 24.20 -9.30 4.31
CA PHE A 530 22.81 -8.95 4.03
C PHE A 530 22.22 -7.99 5.09
N GLN A 531 22.72 -8.02 6.34
CA GLN A 531 22.33 -7.07 7.37
C GLN A 531 23.02 -5.70 7.16
N VAL A 532 24.23 -5.70 6.62
CA VAL A 532 24.88 -4.46 6.18
C VAL A 532 24.08 -3.83 5.05
N GLU A 533 23.61 -4.61 4.08
CA GLU A 533 22.73 -4.12 3.00
C GLU A 533 21.41 -3.54 3.54
N ASN A 534 20.79 -4.21 4.52
CA ASN A 534 19.59 -3.68 5.19
C ASN A 534 19.89 -2.33 5.87
N ALA A 535 21.06 -2.18 6.49
CA ALA A 535 21.50 -0.93 7.13
C ALA A 535 21.79 0.17 6.09
N LEU A 536 22.39 -0.17 4.93
CA LEU A 536 22.60 0.77 3.82
C LEU A 536 21.27 1.31 3.27
N ALA A 537 20.31 0.40 3.00
CA ALA A 537 18.98 0.77 2.52
C ALA A 537 18.22 1.64 3.54
N THR A 538 18.32 1.29 4.84
CA THR A 538 17.76 2.08 5.95
C THR A 538 18.35 3.49 6.00
N THR A 539 19.67 3.59 5.86
CA THR A 539 20.41 4.86 5.83
C THR A 539 19.93 5.73 4.68
N ALA A 540 19.89 5.17 3.47
CA ALA A 540 19.43 5.86 2.28
C ALA A 540 17.97 6.34 2.41
N ALA A 541 17.10 5.50 2.96
CA ALA A 541 15.68 5.84 3.18
C ALA A 541 15.51 6.98 4.20
N ASN A 542 16.23 6.95 5.32
CA ASN A 542 16.17 8.01 6.32
C ASN A 542 16.78 9.32 5.80
N TRP A 543 17.85 9.23 5.01
CA TRP A 543 18.42 10.39 4.33
C TRP A 543 17.42 11.02 3.35
N ALA A 544 16.72 10.18 2.58
CA ALA A 544 15.65 10.62 1.68
C ALA A 544 14.47 11.28 2.43
N LEU A 545 14.13 10.78 3.64
CA LEU A 545 13.12 11.39 4.52
C LEU A 545 13.58 12.69 5.18
N GLY A 546 14.83 13.12 4.97
CA GLY A 546 15.41 14.32 5.58
C GLY A 546 15.78 14.14 7.06
N THR A 547 15.98 12.91 7.51
CA THR A 547 16.44 12.63 8.88
C THR A 547 17.90 13.09 9.04
N PRO A 548 18.24 13.84 10.09
CA PRO A 548 19.61 14.27 10.34
C PRO A 548 20.59 13.09 10.48
N ALA A 549 21.80 13.24 9.95
CA ALA A 549 22.82 12.18 9.96
C ALA A 549 23.14 11.65 11.37
N GLU A 550 23.11 12.50 12.39
CA GLU A 550 23.30 12.10 13.78
C GLU A 550 22.18 11.15 14.26
N ILE A 551 20.94 11.44 13.92
CA ILE A 551 19.79 10.57 14.27
C ILE A 551 19.85 9.27 13.49
N ILE A 552 20.27 9.29 12.22
CA ILE A 552 20.49 8.07 11.44
C ILE A 552 21.54 7.19 12.13
N ARG A 553 22.67 7.79 12.54
CA ARG A 553 23.72 7.08 13.30
C ARG A 553 23.17 6.45 14.57
N ASN A 554 22.49 7.25 15.40
CA ASN A 554 21.91 6.76 16.65
C ASN A 554 20.88 5.63 16.43
N GLY A 555 20.08 5.74 15.37
CA GLY A 555 19.11 4.72 14.99
C GLY A 555 19.76 3.39 14.62
N LEU A 556 20.84 3.43 13.85
CA LEU A 556 21.60 2.24 13.48
C LEU A 556 22.31 1.59 14.66
N GLU A 557 22.90 2.39 15.55
CA GLU A 557 23.61 1.92 16.75
C GLU A 557 22.68 1.36 17.82
N SER A 558 21.47 1.90 17.96
CA SER A 558 20.52 1.49 18.98
C SER A 558 19.55 0.39 18.52
N PHE A 559 19.51 0.06 17.23
CA PHE A 559 18.66 -1.00 16.73
C PHE A 559 19.30 -2.38 16.99
N ALA A 560 18.76 -3.10 17.97
CA ALA A 560 19.12 -4.48 18.25
C ALA A 560 18.02 -5.42 17.70
N ALA A 561 18.40 -6.37 16.85
CA ALA A 561 17.51 -7.42 16.38
C ALA A 561 17.40 -8.54 17.43
N SER A 562 16.67 -8.30 18.53
CA SER A 562 16.33 -9.34 19.47
C SER A 562 15.07 -10.11 19.05
N ILE A 563 14.80 -11.21 19.71
CA ILE A 563 13.57 -11.99 19.50
C ILE A 563 12.31 -11.16 19.85
N ASP A 564 12.42 -10.14 20.69
CA ASP A 564 11.32 -9.25 21.08
C ASP A 564 11.13 -8.09 20.10
N THR A 565 12.22 -7.54 19.56
CA THR A 565 12.18 -6.34 18.72
C THR A 565 12.10 -6.63 17.23
N SER A 566 12.63 -7.79 16.80
CA SER A 566 12.62 -8.23 15.38
C SER A 566 12.55 -9.76 15.31
N PRO A 567 11.43 -10.36 15.74
CA PRO A 567 11.29 -11.80 15.86
C PRO A 567 11.45 -12.49 14.51
N GLY A 568 12.16 -13.62 14.50
CA GLY A 568 12.39 -14.43 13.29
C GLY A 568 13.22 -13.73 12.20
N ARG A 569 14.11 -12.82 12.58
CA ARG A 569 15.00 -12.11 11.64
C ARG A 569 16.46 -12.24 12.06
N PHE A 570 17.00 -13.46 11.88
CA PHE A 570 18.34 -13.83 12.31
C PHE A 570 18.57 -13.57 13.81
N ASN A 571 17.64 -14.04 14.64
CA ASN A 571 17.82 -13.91 16.09
C ASN A 571 18.85 -14.93 16.57
N LEU A 572 19.94 -14.43 17.12
CA LEU A 572 21.05 -15.23 17.63
C LEU A 572 20.92 -15.41 19.14
N LEU A 573 20.86 -16.66 19.60
CA LEU A 573 20.65 -17.02 20.98
C LEU A 573 21.69 -18.04 21.42
N GLU A 574 22.03 -18.09 22.70
CA GLU A 574 22.86 -19.12 23.30
C GLU A 574 22.00 -19.99 24.22
N MET A 575 22.05 -21.30 24.03
CA MET A 575 21.27 -22.27 24.80
C MET A 575 22.14 -23.47 25.16
N GLY A 576 22.40 -23.73 26.45
CA GLY A 576 23.19 -24.86 26.88
C GLY A 576 24.60 -24.93 26.28
N GLY A 577 25.21 -23.77 25.92
CA GLY A 577 26.49 -23.67 25.23
C GLY A 577 26.45 -23.99 23.73
N ALA A 578 25.26 -24.08 23.15
CA ALA A 578 25.01 -24.15 21.71
C ALA A 578 24.50 -22.81 21.19
N THR A 579 24.83 -22.48 19.93
CA THR A 579 24.30 -21.31 19.23
C THR A 579 23.02 -21.66 18.49
N VAL A 580 21.93 -20.93 18.73
CA VAL A 580 20.64 -21.10 18.07
C VAL A 580 20.32 -19.84 17.26
N VAL A 581 20.01 -20.02 15.97
CA VAL A 581 19.57 -18.95 15.06
C VAL A 581 18.12 -19.19 14.69
N VAL A 582 17.25 -18.24 14.97
CA VAL A 582 15.83 -18.26 14.57
C VAL A 582 15.63 -17.32 13.40
N ASP A 583 15.11 -17.85 12.27
CA ASP A 583 14.85 -17.06 11.06
C ASP A 583 13.59 -17.53 10.32
N TYR A 584 12.92 -16.59 9.65
CA TYR A 584 11.73 -16.84 8.84
C TYR A 584 12.05 -17.23 7.38
N GLY A 585 13.27 -16.96 6.91
CA GLY A 585 13.68 -17.15 5.51
C GLY A 585 13.43 -18.56 5.00
N HIS A 586 12.61 -18.68 3.95
CA HIS A 586 12.17 -19.95 3.37
C HIS A 586 12.28 -19.99 1.84
N ASN A 587 13.14 -19.16 1.25
CA ASN A 587 13.43 -19.19 -0.19
C ASN A 587 14.92 -19.45 -0.46
N THR A 588 15.25 -19.84 -1.69
CA THR A 588 16.61 -20.24 -2.08
C THR A 588 17.64 -19.14 -1.83
N SER A 589 17.31 -17.89 -2.15
CA SER A 589 18.26 -16.77 -1.96
C SER A 589 18.44 -16.39 -0.50
N SER A 590 17.38 -16.47 0.33
CA SER A 590 17.51 -16.26 1.78
C SER A 590 18.34 -17.38 2.44
N LEU A 591 18.11 -18.63 2.06
CA LEU A 591 18.90 -19.75 2.55
C LEU A 591 20.38 -19.58 2.19
N ALA A 592 20.72 -19.19 0.96
CA ALA A 592 22.11 -18.95 0.56
C ALA A 592 22.78 -17.91 1.47
N ALA A 593 22.16 -16.74 1.62
CA ALA A 593 22.68 -15.67 2.49
C ALA A 593 22.80 -16.11 3.96
N MET A 594 21.85 -16.93 4.42
CA MET A 594 21.87 -17.52 5.76
C MET A 594 23.07 -18.46 5.93
N LEU A 595 23.32 -19.34 4.98
CA LEU A 595 24.44 -20.29 5.04
C LEU A 595 25.79 -19.59 5.07
N ASP A 596 25.95 -18.50 4.31
CA ASP A 596 27.15 -17.66 4.35
C ASP A 596 27.33 -17.02 5.74
N ALA A 597 26.25 -16.49 6.33
CA ALA A 597 26.29 -15.92 7.65
C ALA A 597 26.60 -16.99 8.74
N LEU A 598 25.97 -18.15 8.70
CA LEU A 598 26.19 -19.25 9.65
C LEU A 598 27.62 -19.80 9.59
N ALA A 599 28.31 -19.70 8.44
CA ALA A 599 29.70 -20.11 8.29
C ALA A 599 30.67 -19.30 9.18
N LEU A 600 30.27 -18.10 9.61
CA LEU A 600 31.08 -17.21 10.42
C LEU A 600 31.07 -17.55 11.92
N PHE A 601 30.15 -18.41 12.36
CA PHE A 601 30.02 -18.79 13.76
C PHE A 601 30.76 -20.09 14.06
N PRO A 602 31.49 -20.18 15.20
CA PRO A 602 32.14 -21.41 15.62
C PRO A 602 31.12 -22.53 15.84
N HIS A 603 31.40 -23.73 15.37
CA HIS A 603 30.50 -24.87 15.57
C HIS A 603 31.26 -26.19 15.50
N ARG A 604 30.76 -27.20 16.21
CA ARG A 604 31.18 -28.61 16.11
C ARG A 604 30.32 -29.35 15.09
N ASN A 605 29.00 -29.24 15.24
CA ASN A 605 28.02 -29.76 14.30
C ASN A 605 27.04 -28.66 13.94
N ARG A 606 26.45 -28.77 12.73
CA ARG A 606 25.36 -27.92 12.28
C ARG A 606 24.08 -28.73 12.19
N VAL A 607 23.02 -28.23 12.80
CA VAL A 607 21.67 -28.80 12.76
C VAL A 607 20.72 -27.81 12.11
N ALA A 608 19.81 -28.27 11.29
CA ALA A 608 18.74 -27.43 10.74
C ALA A 608 17.37 -28.04 11.00
N VAL A 609 16.42 -27.22 11.38
CA VAL A 609 14.98 -27.47 11.29
C VAL A 609 14.46 -26.57 10.17
N TYR A 610 13.94 -27.16 9.11
CA TYR A 610 13.64 -26.40 7.89
C TYR A 610 12.43 -26.94 7.14
N SER A 611 11.70 -26.03 6.49
CA SER A 611 10.63 -26.35 5.54
C SER A 611 10.48 -25.24 4.50
N ALA A 612 9.49 -25.37 3.64
CA ALA A 612 9.06 -24.32 2.71
C ALA A 612 7.54 -24.31 2.63
N ALA A 613 6.97 -23.15 2.31
CA ALA A 613 5.56 -23.04 2.00
C ALA A 613 5.19 -23.90 0.79
N GLY A 614 4.09 -24.65 0.84
CA GLY A 614 3.68 -25.60 -0.20
C GLY A 614 3.43 -24.98 -1.58
N ASP A 615 3.23 -23.67 -1.64
CA ASP A 615 3.06 -22.89 -2.88
C ASP A 615 4.38 -22.60 -3.64
N ARG A 616 5.53 -23.16 -3.20
CA ARG A 616 6.83 -23.05 -3.89
C ARG A 616 6.94 -24.07 -5.00
N ARG A 617 7.80 -23.79 -6.00
CA ARG A 617 8.10 -24.75 -7.09
C ARG A 617 8.86 -25.96 -6.54
N ASP A 618 8.62 -27.12 -7.11
CA ASP A 618 9.33 -28.37 -6.77
C ASP A 618 10.84 -28.22 -6.89
N SER A 619 11.30 -27.57 -7.98
CA SER A 619 12.71 -27.31 -8.24
C SER A 619 13.38 -26.47 -7.14
N ASP A 620 12.63 -25.51 -6.54
CA ASP A 620 13.15 -24.67 -5.48
C ASP A 620 13.30 -25.44 -4.17
N MET A 621 12.35 -26.34 -3.84
CA MET A 621 12.43 -27.21 -2.66
C MET A 621 13.56 -28.24 -2.79
N ILE A 622 13.71 -28.86 -3.95
CA ILE A 622 14.80 -29.80 -4.22
C ILE A 622 16.16 -29.09 -4.08
N ARG A 623 16.31 -27.90 -4.67
CA ARG A 623 17.54 -27.11 -4.57
C ARG A 623 17.85 -26.69 -3.12
N GLN A 624 16.86 -26.27 -2.35
CA GLN A 624 17.03 -25.96 -0.94
C GLN A 624 17.45 -27.23 -0.15
N GLY A 625 16.84 -28.38 -0.44
CA GLY A 625 17.25 -29.66 0.14
C GLY A 625 18.73 -30.00 -0.13
N GLU A 626 19.20 -29.80 -1.35
CA GLU A 626 20.63 -29.98 -1.71
C GLU A 626 21.53 -28.98 -0.94
N MET A 627 21.13 -27.72 -0.85
CA MET A 627 21.88 -26.70 -0.09
C MET A 627 21.99 -27.07 1.39
N LEU A 628 20.89 -27.52 2.01
CA LEU A 628 20.87 -27.99 3.39
C LEU A 628 21.77 -29.23 3.57
N GLY A 629 21.70 -30.20 2.64
CA GLY A 629 22.49 -31.40 2.67
C GLY A 629 24.00 -31.16 2.51
N ASN A 630 24.39 -30.05 1.87
CA ASN A 630 25.79 -29.62 1.76
C ASN A 630 26.28 -28.81 2.97
N ALA A 631 25.39 -28.18 3.71
CA ALA A 631 25.75 -27.24 4.78
C ALA A 631 25.63 -27.80 6.20
N PHE A 632 24.73 -28.75 6.45
CA PHE A 632 24.40 -29.26 7.79
C PHE A 632 24.77 -30.75 7.94
N ASP A 633 25.13 -31.11 9.18
CA ASP A 633 25.43 -32.51 9.55
C ASP A 633 24.13 -33.28 9.82
N ARG A 634 23.11 -32.58 10.36
CA ARG A 634 21.77 -33.11 10.62
C ARG A 634 20.69 -32.14 10.14
N VAL A 635 19.66 -32.68 9.47
CA VAL A 635 18.54 -31.90 8.95
C VAL A 635 17.22 -32.55 9.35
N LEU A 636 16.36 -31.78 10.01
CA LEU A 636 14.99 -32.16 10.34
C LEU A 636 14.06 -31.35 9.43
N ILE A 637 13.49 -32.03 8.44
CA ILE A 637 12.48 -31.43 7.57
C ILE A 637 11.13 -31.62 8.20
N TYR A 638 10.33 -30.55 8.27
CA TYR A 638 8.97 -30.62 8.79
C TYR A 638 7.93 -30.26 7.73
N GLU A 639 6.70 -30.65 8.03
CA GLU A 639 5.51 -30.27 7.28
C GLU A 639 4.37 -30.07 8.29
N ASP A 640 3.68 -28.95 8.19
CA ASP A 640 2.52 -28.66 9.01
C ASP A 640 1.22 -29.17 8.37
N GLN A 641 0.09 -29.08 9.08
CA GLN A 641 -1.20 -29.59 8.60
C GLN A 641 -1.71 -28.83 7.35
N TYR A 642 -1.34 -27.55 7.22
CA TYR A 642 -1.76 -26.72 6.10
C TYR A 642 -0.66 -26.57 5.05
N VAL A 643 -0.73 -27.39 4.04
CA VAL A 643 0.29 -27.49 2.97
C VAL A 643 -0.01 -26.66 1.73
N ARG A 644 -0.90 -25.68 1.81
CA ARG A 644 -1.23 -24.72 0.72
C ARG A 644 -1.54 -25.40 -0.62
N GLY A 645 -2.39 -26.43 -0.58
CA GLY A 645 -2.89 -27.12 -1.78
C GLY A 645 -2.03 -28.27 -2.29
N ARG A 646 -0.93 -28.65 -1.62
CA ARG A 646 -0.17 -29.87 -1.91
C ARG A 646 -0.75 -31.08 -1.20
N GLU A 647 -0.39 -32.27 -1.68
CA GLU A 647 -0.67 -33.50 -0.95
C GLU A 647 0.23 -33.62 0.29
N PRO A 648 -0.31 -34.10 1.42
CA PRO A 648 0.49 -34.33 2.61
C PRO A 648 1.70 -35.24 2.34
N GLY A 649 2.88 -34.82 2.80
CA GLY A 649 4.15 -35.54 2.58
C GLY A 649 4.94 -35.06 1.36
N ASP A 650 4.37 -34.29 0.47
CA ASP A 650 5.04 -33.83 -0.76
C ASP A 650 6.22 -32.90 -0.46
N ILE A 651 6.07 -31.97 0.47
CA ILE A 651 7.12 -31.04 0.86
C ILE A 651 8.33 -31.84 1.40
N MET A 652 8.06 -32.73 2.35
CA MET A 652 9.11 -33.58 2.94
C MET A 652 9.80 -34.43 1.88
N ARG A 653 9.06 -35.03 0.94
CA ARG A 653 9.57 -35.83 -0.16
C ARG A 653 10.51 -35.04 -1.07
N LEU A 654 10.15 -33.83 -1.46
CA LEU A 654 10.96 -32.97 -2.34
C LEU A 654 12.26 -32.52 -1.67
N PHE A 655 12.20 -32.15 -0.40
CA PHE A 655 13.43 -31.85 0.37
C PHE A 655 14.32 -33.08 0.53
N GLN A 656 13.75 -34.26 0.83
CA GLN A 656 14.52 -35.50 0.93
C GLN A 656 15.21 -35.83 -0.41
N GLN A 657 14.53 -35.63 -1.52
CA GLN A 657 15.15 -35.77 -2.85
C GLN A 657 16.39 -34.87 -3.00
N GLY A 658 16.30 -33.60 -2.58
CA GLY A 658 17.44 -32.68 -2.61
C GLY A 658 18.55 -33.09 -1.65
N LEU A 659 18.22 -33.50 -0.43
CA LEU A 659 19.17 -33.96 0.58
C LEU A 659 20.02 -35.16 0.12
N THR A 660 19.51 -36.04 -0.76
CA THR A 660 20.28 -37.16 -1.31
C THR A 660 21.49 -36.72 -2.14
N HIS A 661 21.51 -35.49 -2.62
CA HIS A 661 22.64 -34.88 -3.33
C HIS A 661 23.64 -34.18 -2.39
N GLY A 662 23.30 -34.07 -1.09
CA GLY A 662 24.13 -33.44 -0.07
C GLY A 662 25.36 -34.28 0.27
N ARG A 663 26.50 -33.62 0.49
CA ARG A 663 27.77 -34.28 0.80
C ARG A 663 28.09 -34.28 2.30
N ARG A 664 27.48 -33.41 3.09
CA ARG A 664 27.77 -33.24 4.52
C ARG A 664 26.76 -33.93 5.40
N VAL A 665 25.49 -33.95 5.03
CA VAL A 665 24.40 -34.49 5.83
C VAL A 665 24.62 -35.98 6.15
N ARG A 666 24.53 -36.35 7.44
CA ARG A 666 24.65 -37.70 7.95
C ARG A 666 23.36 -38.25 8.54
N ASP A 667 22.48 -37.33 9.01
CA ASP A 667 21.20 -37.66 9.59
C ASP A 667 20.14 -36.72 9.00
N ALA A 668 19.16 -37.29 8.29
CA ALA A 668 18.07 -36.55 7.66
C ALA A 668 16.75 -37.17 8.09
N GLN A 669 15.90 -36.41 8.76
CA GLN A 669 14.63 -36.86 9.32
C GLN A 669 13.47 -36.02 8.78
N SER A 670 12.31 -36.67 8.56
CA SER A 670 11.03 -36.01 8.27
C SER A 670 10.14 -36.11 9.49
N ILE A 671 9.66 -34.97 9.97
CA ILE A 671 8.89 -34.88 11.23
C ILE A 671 7.61 -34.10 10.96
N GLN A 672 6.47 -34.65 11.36
CA GLN A 672 5.20 -33.94 11.22
C GLN A 672 5.06 -32.86 12.30
N GLY A 673 4.82 -31.63 11.86
CA GLY A 673 4.64 -30.44 12.69
C GLY A 673 5.96 -29.75 13.07
N TRP A 674 5.96 -28.43 12.94
CA TRP A 674 7.13 -27.58 13.25
C TRP A 674 7.58 -27.73 14.72
N GLU A 675 6.63 -27.65 15.66
CA GLU A 675 6.93 -27.71 17.09
C GLU A 675 7.64 -29.00 17.48
N ASN A 676 7.18 -30.14 16.95
CA ASN A 676 7.81 -31.45 17.18
C ASN A 676 9.26 -31.50 16.66
N ALA A 677 9.49 -30.97 15.44
CA ALA A 677 10.81 -30.93 14.85
C ALA A 677 11.76 -30.00 15.64
N ALA A 678 11.26 -28.80 16.01
CA ALA A 678 12.02 -27.83 16.79
C ALA A 678 12.35 -28.36 18.21
N GLU A 679 11.38 -28.95 18.92
CA GLU A 679 11.62 -29.56 20.24
C GLU A 679 12.66 -30.72 20.18
N GLN A 680 12.56 -31.57 19.15
CA GLN A 680 13.51 -32.66 18.98
C GLN A 680 14.92 -32.12 18.70
N ALA A 681 15.05 -31.07 17.91
CA ALA A 681 16.32 -30.43 17.65
C ALA A 681 16.89 -29.81 18.94
N LEU A 682 16.11 -28.99 19.65
CA LEU A 682 16.51 -28.31 20.87
C LEU A 682 16.95 -29.30 21.98
N LYS A 683 16.17 -30.38 22.21
CA LYS A 683 16.50 -31.42 23.21
C LYS A 683 17.79 -32.22 22.86
N SER A 684 18.21 -32.22 21.60
CA SER A 684 19.39 -32.95 21.13
C SER A 684 20.67 -32.10 21.09
N LEU A 685 20.60 -30.80 21.36
CA LEU A 685 21.73 -29.88 21.29
C LEU A 685 22.82 -30.25 22.30
N ARG A 686 24.07 -30.05 21.89
CA ARG A 686 25.25 -30.20 22.69
C ARG A 686 26.07 -28.90 22.67
N PRO A 687 26.84 -28.62 23.71
CA PRO A 687 27.75 -27.48 23.74
C PRO A 687 28.64 -27.44 22.49
N GLY A 688 28.62 -26.29 21.81
CA GLY A 688 29.33 -26.06 20.53
C GLY A 688 28.56 -26.46 19.27
N ASP A 689 27.32 -26.91 19.35
CA ASP A 689 26.47 -27.11 18.19
C ASP A 689 25.91 -25.75 17.70
N LEU A 690 25.59 -25.67 16.40
CA LEU A 690 24.90 -24.55 15.77
C LEU A 690 23.57 -25.06 15.20
N LEU A 691 22.46 -24.51 15.68
CA LEU A 691 21.11 -24.84 15.22
C LEU A 691 20.50 -23.69 14.43
N LEU A 692 20.03 -23.97 13.21
CA LEU A 692 19.12 -23.11 12.47
C LEU A 692 17.68 -23.57 12.71
N LEU A 693 16.85 -22.74 13.34
CA LEU A 693 15.41 -22.92 13.45
C LEU A 693 14.73 -22.01 12.43
N GLN A 694 14.35 -22.57 11.29
CA GLN A 694 13.46 -21.86 10.37
C GLN A 694 12.00 -22.06 10.83
N ALA A 695 11.23 -20.99 10.91
CA ALA A 695 9.88 -21.00 11.40
C ALA A 695 8.95 -20.18 10.49
N ASP A 696 7.87 -20.79 10.02
CA ASP A 696 6.82 -20.10 9.26
C ASP A 696 5.89 -19.30 10.18
N THR A 697 5.67 -19.75 11.43
CA THR A 697 4.86 -19.09 12.44
C THR A 697 5.77 -18.47 13.50
N ILE A 698 6.00 -17.16 13.39
CA ILE A 698 6.99 -16.45 14.20
C ILE A 698 6.61 -16.45 15.70
N ASP A 699 5.34 -16.18 16.03
CA ASP A 699 4.88 -16.08 17.43
C ASP A 699 5.01 -17.45 18.17
N GLU A 700 4.75 -18.57 17.48
CA GLU A 700 4.93 -19.92 18.03
C GLU A 700 6.42 -20.21 18.26
N ALA A 701 7.28 -19.81 17.31
CA ALA A 701 8.72 -19.98 17.45
C ALA A 701 9.28 -19.19 18.66
N VAL A 702 8.84 -17.95 18.81
CA VAL A 702 9.19 -17.10 19.97
C VAL A 702 8.72 -17.75 21.27
N ALA A 703 7.49 -18.24 21.32
CA ALA A 703 6.94 -18.88 22.51
C ALA A 703 7.70 -20.17 22.88
N LEU A 704 8.05 -21.01 21.89
CA LEU A 704 8.83 -22.24 22.11
C LEU A 704 10.23 -21.91 22.64
N VAL A 705 10.93 -21.00 21.98
CA VAL A 705 12.29 -20.61 22.36
C VAL A 705 12.30 -20.01 23.78
N ASN A 706 11.34 -19.12 24.10
CA ASN A 706 11.24 -18.54 25.45
C ASN A 706 10.96 -19.58 26.54
N ARG A 707 10.16 -20.63 26.24
CA ARG A 707 9.96 -21.76 27.18
C ARG A 707 11.26 -22.50 27.50
N HIS A 708 12.08 -22.73 26.47
CA HIS A 708 13.38 -23.39 26.64
C HIS A 708 14.41 -22.47 27.33
N LEU A 709 14.43 -21.19 27.04
CA LEU A 709 15.27 -20.19 27.68
C LEU A 709 14.93 -20.06 29.18
N ALA A 710 13.64 -20.09 29.57
CA ALA A 710 13.21 -20.00 30.94
C ALA A 710 13.59 -21.26 31.78
N SER A 711 13.81 -22.39 31.14
CA SER A 711 14.24 -23.63 31.78
C SER A 711 15.76 -23.75 31.92
N ASP A 712 16.55 -22.99 31.17
CA ASP A 712 18.01 -22.89 31.23
C ASP A 712 18.40 -21.65 32.07
N VAL A 713 18.95 -21.82 33.25
CA VAL A 713 19.20 -20.77 34.27
C VAL A 713 20.31 -19.77 33.85
N ASP A 714 21.05 -20.00 32.78
CA ASP A 714 22.13 -19.15 32.31
C ASP A 714 21.82 -18.55 30.91
N ILE A 715 21.05 -17.45 30.88
CA ILE A 715 20.71 -16.77 29.65
C ILE A 715 21.65 -15.56 29.44
N HIS A 716 22.51 -15.65 28.46
CA HIS A 716 23.17 -14.49 27.89
C HIS A 716 22.83 -14.38 26.40
N GLU A 717 22.13 -13.33 26.05
CA GLU A 717 22.03 -12.90 24.63
C GLU A 717 23.47 -12.66 24.14
N VAL A 718 23.91 -13.41 23.12
CA VAL A 718 25.30 -13.32 22.64
C VAL A 718 25.45 -12.04 21.85
N THR A 719 25.70 -10.98 22.56
CA THR A 719 26.45 -9.87 21.96
C THR A 719 27.89 -10.37 21.80
N MET A 720 28.31 -10.75 20.59
CA MET A 720 29.71 -11.09 20.34
C MET A 720 30.55 -9.92 20.83
N LYS A 721 31.18 -10.07 22.01
CA LYS A 721 32.30 -9.20 22.38
C LYS A 721 33.32 -9.32 21.29
N ALA A 722 33.41 -8.29 20.43
CA ALA A 722 34.45 -8.19 19.43
C ALA A 722 35.79 -8.30 20.17
N SER A 723 36.46 -9.44 20.01
CA SER A 723 37.90 -9.46 20.21
C SER A 723 38.45 -8.53 19.13
N LEU A 724 39.17 -7.51 19.55
CA LEU A 724 39.75 -6.43 18.75
C LEU A 724 40.88 -6.91 17.82
N ASP A 725 40.64 -7.96 17.04
CA ASP A 725 41.49 -8.28 15.92
C ASP A 725 40.87 -7.66 14.66
N PRO A 726 41.59 -6.82 13.92
CA PRO A 726 41.05 -6.17 12.75
C PRO A 726 40.59 -7.22 11.73
N ALA A 727 39.38 -7.07 11.25
CA ALA A 727 38.81 -7.93 10.21
C ALA A 727 39.76 -8.00 9.00
N PRO A 728 39.96 -9.16 8.39
CA PRO A 728 40.72 -9.23 7.15
C PRO A 728 40.02 -8.38 6.10
N ALA A 729 40.79 -7.58 5.35
CA ALA A 729 40.28 -6.76 4.26
C ALA A 729 39.40 -7.62 3.34
N VAL A 730 38.24 -7.09 2.98
CA VAL A 730 37.30 -7.71 2.03
C VAL A 730 38.13 -8.13 0.80
N PRO A 731 38.12 -9.40 0.38
CA PRO A 731 38.88 -9.82 -0.79
C PRO A 731 38.32 -9.06 -2.00
N ALA A 732 39.21 -8.40 -2.74
CA ALA A 732 38.87 -7.76 -4.01
C ALA A 732 38.22 -8.81 -4.91
N VAL A 733 37.01 -8.55 -5.36
CA VAL A 733 36.31 -9.38 -6.35
C VAL A 733 37.17 -9.33 -7.63
N VAL A 734 37.82 -10.41 -7.96
CA VAL A 734 38.57 -10.57 -9.21
C VAL A 734 37.54 -10.55 -10.34
N PRO A 735 37.60 -9.61 -11.29
CA PRO A 735 36.72 -9.64 -12.43
C PRO A 735 36.97 -10.87 -13.26
N ALA A 736 35.90 -11.64 -13.57
CA ALA A 736 35.96 -12.77 -14.48
C ALA A 736 36.47 -12.29 -15.84
N GLN A 737 37.58 -12.87 -16.31
CA GLN A 737 38.10 -12.63 -17.66
C GLN A 737 37.08 -13.10 -18.69
N PRO A 738 36.80 -12.33 -19.76
CA PRO A 738 35.96 -12.79 -20.85
C PRO A 738 36.65 -13.95 -21.56
N GLY A 739 36.02 -15.13 -21.56
CA GLY A 739 36.47 -16.30 -22.27
C GLY A 739 36.54 -16.06 -23.78
N GLN A 740 37.70 -16.31 -24.37
CA GLN A 740 37.88 -16.49 -25.80
C GLN A 740 37.21 -17.77 -26.25
N SER A 741 36.18 -17.68 -27.06
CA SER A 741 35.94 -18.49 -28.28
C SER A 741 34.59 -18.11 -28.89
#